data_2ef29790a0495d06b2b9d002b8b96ee4
#
_entry.id   2ef29790a0495d06b2b9d002b8b96ee4
#
_cell.length_a   1.000
_cell.length_b   1.000
_cell.length_c   1.000
_cell.angle_alpha   90.00
_cell.angle_beta   90.00
_cell.angle_gamma   90.00
#
_symmetry.space_group_name_H-M   'P 1'
#
loop_
_entity.id
_entity.type
_entity.pdbx_description
1 polymer ?
#
loop_
_entity_poly.entity_id
_entity_poly.type
_entity_poly.pdbx_seq_one_letter_code
_entity_poly.pdbx_strand_id
1 'polypeptide(L)'
;MKKKNKQRDKIIDKVRHPIGVKLIAIISMIVLVALGGVTYAVSYFVSNDVRTSAEENNLTINSRTASDTENRITSAISSVAMFLDLLNTAGENTTEIKAMENLFFERNKAVAAVYLPENGRIFTNTAFFLSRELDADTALTYFLQDDEMLEKAANGYIEIQNASVFFNVPVLSFFYPVINGGNAASVAFLYSAEDLVESFSSGSVNQSFFVNKDGKILIHSDNSLTMSAADESSNPIVKAMQESPANNSQSTYHTKDGSEYIGAFRKLSFGDCAVITTVSTYIVLEGVRTTTRRNIYISITILALAILIIYFFSKSLSQPLKVLTAIVNEINDGNFNTELFGELKDKRKDEIGVLAKSTKNEREILNTFTKLTNKGVTQAIIKKKIDFEPHLKDITIFFSDIRGFTAISDGFKNRFGEKSAAEIINFLNDYMSRMVSCITRTGGVVDKFEGDAIMAAWGVLRNESLDWEQLPPDSAEYKKLKKSHDAYVKRDALAAITCCMAMRYSLMLYNKEAEAFTKAHEKEPLAKYKPHIRIGAGLNSGRATVGFMGSFDKMEYTSIGDAVNFASRTEASNKPCGTDTLITQDTYDILKYDFIKCKENNFTIKPENKPCELVVEQIPVDFEVKGKGKQHFFGVVNMPGFDIKKFFSFDKDFVVDKDCELAVGPKGPKTLSEMRKLLGIAEPDFGKVNLDAEENKIQVAGS
;
A
#
# COMPACT_ATOMS: atom_id res chain seq x y z
N MET A 1 9.86 11.55 -20.15
CA MET A 1 9.60 10.95 -18.83
C MET A 1 8.44 11.57 -18.05
N LYS A 2 8.34 12.88 -17.82
CA LYS A 2 7.24 13.50 -17.03
C LYS A 2 5.81 13.32 -17.56
N LYS A 3 5.59 13.25 -18.89
CA LYS A 3 4.26 13.00 -19.49
C LYS A 3 3.81 11.53 -19.37
N LYS A 4 4.74 10.56 -19.42
CA LYS A 4 4.49 9.11 -19.26
C LYS A 4 4.07 8.75 -17.82
N ASN A 5 4.71 9.37 -16.81
CA ASN A 5 4.30 9.18 -15.42
C ASN A 5 2.87 9.68 -15.14
N LYS A 6 2.43 10.76 -15.78
CA LYS A 6 1.07 11.32 -15.58
C LYS A 6 -0.06 10.42 -16.11
N GLN A 7 0.19 9.61 -17.13
CA GLN A 7 -0.81 8.67 -17.68
C GLN A 7 -0.86 7.37 -16.86
N ARG A 8 0.30 6.89 -16.38
CA ARG A 8 0.44 5.79 -15.43
C ARG A 8 -0.26 6.11 -14.11
N ASP A 9 -0.02 7.31 -13.58
CA ASP A 9 -0.60 7.75 -12.30
C ASP A 9 -2.13 7.86 -12.40
N LYS A 10 -2.69 8.29 -13.55
CA LYS A 10 -4.14 8.34 -13.77
C LYS A 10 -4.84 6.97 -13.79
N ILE A 11 -4.16 5.90 -14.22
CA ILE A 11 -4.72 4.54 -14.23
C ILE A 11 -4.63 3.93 -12.83
N ILE A 12 -3.55 4.24 -12.11
CA ILE A 12 -3.30 3.77 -10.75
C ILE A 12 -4.21 4.49 -9.73
N ASP A 13 -4.53 5.77 -9.94
CA ASP A 13 -5.44 6.57 -9.09
C ASP A 13 -6.88 6.05 -9.05
N LYS A 14 -7.30 5.19 -9.99
CA LYS A 14 -8.61 4.52 -9.94
C LYS A 14 -8.69 3.40 -8.90
N VAL A 15 -7.59 2.95 -8.34
CA VAL A 15 -7.59 1.89 -7.30
C VAL A 15 -7.78 2.51 -5.93
N ARG A 16 -9.02 2.57 -5.46
CA ARG A 16 -9.43 3.18 -4.19
C ARG A 16 -8.75 2.58 -2.94
N HIS A 17 -8.32 1.32 -3.01
CA HIS A 17 -7.65 0.61 -1.91
C HIS A 17 -6.52 -0.29 -2.44
N PRO A 18 -5.29 0.22 -2.59
CA PRO A 18 -4.16 -0.57 -3.07
C PRO A 18 -3.85 -1.76 -2.14
N ILE A 19 -3.58 -2.93 -2.73
CA ILE A 19 -3.24 -4.17 -1.98
C ILE A 19 -2.08 -3.92 -1.01
N GLY A 20 -1.08 -3.14 -1.42
CA GLY A 20 0.06 -2.81 -0.58
C GLY A 20 -0.31 -2.08 0.72
N VAL A 21 -1.24 -1.12 0.66
CA VAL A 21 -1.72 -0.40 1.86
C VAL A 21 -2.51 -1.32 2.78
N LYS A 22 -3.37 -2.20 2.21
CA LYS A 22 -4.13 -3.19 3.00
C LYS A 22 -3.21 -4.17 3.70
N LEU A 23 -2.19 -4.69 3.02
CA LEU A 23 -1.21 -5.62 3.60
C LEU A 23 -0.45 -4.97 4.77
N ILE A 24 0.06 -3.73 4.58
CA ILE A 24 0.74 -2.99 5.65
C ILE A 24 -0.20 -2.81 6.84
N ALA A 25 -1.43 -2.34 6.63
CA ALA A 25 -2.38 -2.08 7.71
C ALA A 25 -2.75 -3.36 8.49
N ILE A 26 -3.10 -4.45 7.78
CA ILE A 26 -3.53 -5.70 8.41
C ILE A 26 -2.38 -6.34 9.20
N ILE A 27 -1.21 -6.50 8.58
CA ILE A 27 -0.09 -7.18 9.25
C ILE A 27 0.45 -6.33 10.41
N SER A 28 0.55 -4.99 10.24
CA SER A 28 0.96 -4.09 11.32
C SER A 28 -0.02 -4.13 12.49
N MET A 29 -1.32 -4.21 12.22
CA MET A 29 -2.34 -4.36 13.26
C MET A 29 -2.21 -5.68 14.02
N ILE A 30 -1.98 -6.80 13.31
CA ILE A 30 -1.77 -8.12 13.94
C ILE A 30 -0.52 -8.10 14.83
N VAL A 31 0.59 -7.54 14.35
CA VAL A 31 1.84 -7.44 15.12
C VAL A 31 1.65 -6.57 16.36
N LEU A 32 0.94 -5.43 16.23
CA LEU A 32 0.65 -4.53 17.35
C LEU A 32 -0.21 -5.22 18.42
N VAL A 33 -1.27 -5.92 18.01
CA VAL A 33 -2.14 -6.65 18.95
C VAL A 33 -1.37 -7.79 19.63
N ALA A 34 -0.55 -8.54 18.90
CA ALA A 34 0.25 -9.62 19.43
C ALA A 34 1.28 -9.11 20.45
N LEU A 35 2.08 -8.10 20.10
CA LEU A 35 3.08 -7.52 21.01
C LEU A 35 2.44 -6.86 22.22
N GLY A 36 1.35 -6.12 22.04
CA GLY A 36 0.59 -5.50 23.11
C GLY A 36 0.00 -6.52 24.06
N GLY A 37 -0.60 -7.58 23.53
CA GLY A 37 -1.18 -8.68 24.31
C GLY A 37 -0.12 -9.43 25.12
N VAL A 38 1.02 -9.77 24.51
CA VAL A 38 2.13 -10.41 25.22
C VAL A 38 2.71 -9.51 26.30
N THR A 39 2.96 -8.23 26.01
CA THR A 39 3.49 -7.27 27.00
C THR A 39 2.55 -7.11 28.18
N TYR A 40 1.25 -6.99 27.92
CA TYR A 40 0.24 -6.92 28.97
C TYR A 40 0.19 -8.19 29.82
N ALA A 41 0.12 -9.36 29.19
CA ALA A 41 0.06 -10.65 29.89
C ALA A 41 1.30 -10.89 30.77
N VAL A 42 2.50 -10.64 30.22
CA VAL A 42 3.76 -10.78 30.97
C VAL A 42 3.78 -9.81 32.16
N SER A 43 3.41 -8.53 31.94
CA SER A 43 3.38 -7.54 33.01
C SER A 43 2.38 -7.92 34.13
N TYR A 44 1.22 -8.41 33.72
CA TYR A 44 0.18 -8.85 34.67
C TYR A 44 0.63 -10.05 35.50
N PHE A 45 1.13 -11.11 34.85
CA PHE A 45 1.58 -12.32 35.57
C PHE A 45 2.78 -12.06 36.47
N VAL A 46 3.80 -11.33 35.99
CA VAL A 46 4.97 -10.98 36.77
C VAL A 46 4.60 -10.09 37.95
N SER A 47 3.70 -9.12 37.77
CA SER A 47 3.22 -8.28 38.86
C SER A 47 2.51 -9.08 39.96
N ASN A 48 1.66 -10.02 39.56
CA ASN A 48 0.94 -10.88 40.49
C ASN A 48 1.88 -11.85 41.24
N ASP A 49 2.83 -12.45 40.52
CA ASP A 49 3.82 -13.38 41.08
C ASP A 49 4.74 -12.68 42.09
N VAL A 50 5.25 -11.49 41.76
CA VAL A 50 6.07 -10.68 42.64
C VAL A 50 5.30 -10.23 43.88
N ARG A 51 4.01 -9.88 43.74
CA ARG A 51 3.14 -9.53 44.85
C ARG A 51 2.93 -10.72 45.79
N THR A 52 2.58 -11.88 45.25
CA THR A 52 2.40 -13.11 46.04
C THR A 52 3.68 -13.50 46.80
N SER A 53 4.83 -13.46 46.08
CA SER A 53 6.14 -13.72 46.71
C SER A 53 6.47 -12.72 47.81
N ALA A 54 6.11 -11.44 47.66
CA ALA A 54 6.32 -10.43 48.69
C ALA A 54 5.42 -10.67 49.89
N GLU A 55 4.18 -11.08 49.72
CA GLU A 55 3.24 -11.47 50.76
C GLU A 55 3.80 -12.64 51.55
N GLU A 56 4.21 -13.72 50.90
CA GLU A 56 4.80 -14.91 51.57
C GLU A 56 6.09 -14.57 52.32
N ASN A 57 6.97 -13.78 51.70
CA ASN A 57 8.22 -13.37 52.29
C ASN A 57 7.98 -12.46 53.52
N ASN A 58 7.04 -11.51 53.43
CA ASN A 58 6.68 -10.63 54.53
C ASN A 58 6.13 -11.43 55.73
N LEU A 59 5.26 -12.41 55.50
CA LEU A 59 4.74 -13.30 56.56
C LEU A 59 5.83 -14.16 57.18
N THR A 60 6.77 -14.66 56.36
CA THR A 60 7.91 -15.47 56.80
C THR A 60 8.83 -14.65 57.71
N ILE A 61 9.20 -13.44 57.29
CA ILE A 61 10.02 -12.52 58.10
C ILE A 61 9.32 -12.18 59.41
N ASN A 62 8.03 -11.83 59.34
CA ASN A 62 7.23 -11.53 60.51
C ASN A 62 7.24 -12.70 61.53
N SER A 63 6.95 -13.91 61.05
CA SER A 63 6.93 -15.11 61.88
C SER A 63 8.29 -15.41 62.55
N ARG A 64 9.37 -15.25 61.79
CA ARG A 64 10.74 -15.44 62.27
C ARG A 64 11.13 -14.40 63.31
N THR A 65 10.89 -13.11 63.03
CA THR A 65 11.20 -12.01 63.95
C THR A 65 10.38 -12.12 65.19
N ALA A 66 9.08 -12.45 65.12
CA ALA A 66 8.25 -12.67 66.28
C ALA A 66 8.73 -13.85 67.12
N SER A 67 9.09 -14.99 66.53
CA SER A 67 9.60 -16.13 67.25
C SER A 67 10.95 -15.84 67.95
N ASP A 68 11.85 -15.12 67.30
CA ASP A 68 13.14 -14.72 67.86
C ASP A 68 12.90 -13.77 69.09
N THR A 69 12.03 -12.78 68.91
CA THR A 69 11.63 -11.84 69.95
C THR A 69 11.01 -12.59 71.17
N GLU A 70 10.06 -13.48 70.88
CA GLU A 70 9.37 -14.29 71.92
C GLU A 70 10.35 -15.17 72.67
N ASN A 71 11.26 -15.86 72.03
CA ASN A 71 12.24 -16.73 72.59
C ASN A 71 13.24 -15.95 73.51
N ARG A 72 13.74 -14.81 73.02
CA ARG A 72 14.65 -13.96 73.82
C ARG A 72 14.01 -13.41 75.09
N ILE A 73 12.80 -12.89 74.95
CA ILE A 73 12.07 -12.33 76.10
C ILE A 73 11.65 -13.42 77.09
N THR A 74 11.13 -14.55 76.58
CA THR A 74 10.77 -15.70 77.45
C THR A 74 11.98 -16.25 78.21
N SER A 75 13.16 -16.31 77.51
CA SER A 75 14.41 -16.70 78.15
C SER A 75 14.82 -15.72 79.29
N ALA A 76 14.66 -14.40 79.01
CA ALA A 76 14.94 -13.41 80.08
C ALA A 76 14.00 -13.53 81.29
N ILE A 77 12.69 -13.67 81.04
CA ILE A 77 11.69 -13.89 82.11
C ILE A 77 12.02 -15.15 82.89
N SER A 78 12.34 -16.27 82.24
CA SER A 78 12.68 -17.52 82.83
C SER A 78 13.98 -17.42 83.71
N SER A 79 14.97 -16.68 83.19
CA SER A 79 16.23 -16.42 83.94
C SER A 79 16.00 -15.58 85.16
N VAL A 80 15.15 -14.54 85.05
CA VAL A 80 14.78 -13.71 86.21
C VAL A 80 13.99 -14.54 87.24
N ALA A 81 13.04 -15.37 86.83
CA ALA A 81 12.28 -16.27 87.67
C ALA A 81 13.24 -17.24 88.42
N MET A 82 14.20 -17.87 87.73
CA MET A 82 15.19 -18.71 88.35
C MET A 82 16.09 -17.96 89.33
N PHE A 83 16.44 -16.71 89.08
CA PHE A 83 17.17 -15.84 89.99
C PHE A 83 16.40 -15.57 91.26
N LEU A 84 15.12 -15.34 91.12
CA LEU A 84 14.25 -15.14 92.34
C LEU A 84 14.16 -16.41 93.22
N ASP A 85 14.02 -17.58 92.59
CA ASP A 85 14.01 -18.84 93.30
C ASP A 85 15.31 -19.07 94.06
N LEU A 86 16.46 -18.73 93.49
CA LEU A 86 17.77 -18.78 94.12
C LEU A 86 17.88 -17.78 95.30
N LEU A 87 17.39 -16.54 95.14
CA LEU A 87 17.37 -15.53 96.13
C LEU A 87 16.52 -15.98 97.40
N ASN A 88 15.37 -16.60 97.10
CA ASN A 88 14.52 -17.16 98.19
C ASN A 88 15.20 -18.27 98.93
N THR A 89 16.09 -19.05 98.29
CA THR A 89 16.83 -20.12 98.90
C THR A 89 18.00 -19.60 99.77
N ALA A 90 18.63 -18.48 99.35
CA ALA A 90 19.77 -17.87 100.09
C ALA A 90 19.37 -17.16 101.38
N GLY A 91 18.09 -16.82 101.57
CA GLY A 91 17.58 -16.15 102.72
C GLY A 91 18.16 -14.73 102.92
N GLU A 92 18.71 -14.42 104.14
CA GLU A 92 19.26 -13.09 104.46
C GLU A 92 20.81 -13.02 104.35
N ASN A 93 21.46 -14.07 103.77
CA ASN A 93 22.92 -14.10 103.66
C ASN A 93 23.43 -13.14 102.54
N THR A 94 23.87 -11.98 103.00
CA THR A 94 24.29 -10.88 102.06
C THR A 94 25.50 -11.27 101.13
N THR A 95 26.38 -12.15 101.56
CA THR A 95 27.54 -12.58 100.82
C THR A 95 27.12 -13.54 99.68
N GLU A 96 26.20 -14.44 99.96
CA GLU A 96 25.65 -15.36 98.94
C GLU A 96 24.80 -14.65 97.95
N ILE A 97 23.97 -13.68 98.39
CA ILE A 97 23.15 -12.85 97.52
C ILE A 97 24.02 -12.08 96.49
N LYS A 98 25.14 -11.45 96.93
CA LYS A 98 26.06 -10.75 96.03
C LYS A 98 26.75 -11.69 95.07
N ALA A 99 27.11 -12.88 95.48
CA ALA A 99 27.70 -13.86 94.58
C ALA A 99 26.73 -14.36 93.48
N MET A 100 25.45 -14.56 93.91
CA MET A 100 24.38 -14.91 92.98
C MET A 100 24.04 -13.78 92.01
N GLU A 101 23.97 -12.53 92.49
CA GLU A 101 23.76 -11.33 91.66
C GLU A 101 24.84 -11.22 90.58
N ASN A 102 26.11 -11.31 90.97
CA ASN A 102 27.20 -11.24 90.02
C ASN A 102 27.13 -12.36 88.97
N LEU A 103 26.90 -13.60 89.34
CA LEU A 103 26.76 -14.74 88.47
C LEU A 103 25.56 -14.61 87.53
N PHE A 104 24.45 -14.09 88.03
CA PHE A 104 23.23 -13.88 87.28
C PHE A 104 23.46 -12.85 86.15
N PHE A 105 24.02 -11.67 86.42
CA PHE A 105 24.26 -10.64 85.48
C PHE A 105 25.43 -10.99 84.48
N GLU A 106 26.41 -11.77 84.92
CA GLU A 106 27.45 -12.27 84.04
C GLU A 106 26.87 -13.18 82.96
N ARG A 107 25.88 -14.02 83.34
CA ARG A 107 25.20 -14.96 82.39
C ARG A 107 24.08 -14.29 81.63
N ASN A 108 23.42 -13.27 82.15
CA ASN A 108 22.26 -12.59 81.58
C ASN A 108 22.57 -11.12 81.33
N LYS A 109 23.54 -10.87 80.43
CA LYS A 109 24.06 -9.53 80.14
C LYS A 109 22.98 -8.55 79.63
N ALA A 110 21.92 -9.09 79.02
CA ALA A 110 20.78 -8.28 78.45
C ALA A 110 19.86 -7.81 79.59
N VAL A 111 19.87 -8.42 80.78
CA VAL A 111 19.10 -7.92 81.93
C VAL A 111 19.91 -6.82 82.65
N ALA A 112 19.35 -5.61 82.66
CA ALA A 112 20.02 -4.43 83.25
C ALA A 112 19.74 -4.22 84.67
N ALA A 113 18.52 -4.50 85.17
CA ALA A 113 18.15 -4.42 86.60
C ALA A 113 16.95 -5.33 86.92
N VAL A 114 16.82 -5.80 88.17
CA VAL A 114 15.66 -6.52 88.68
C VAL A 114 15.20 -5.83 89.96
N TYR A 115 13.92 -5.47 90.02
CA TYR A 115 13.31 -4.78 91.18
C TYR A 115 12.25 -5.66 91.81
N LEU A 116 12.29 -5.74 93.14
CA LEU A 116 11.35 -6.48 93.97
C LEU A 116 10.55 -5.48 94.86
N PRO A 117 9.33 -5.14 94.48
CA PRO A 117 8.55 -4.13 95.17
C PRO A 117 8.23 -4.49 96.60
N GLU A 118 8.02 -5.80 96.92
CA GLU A 118 7.66 -6.28 98.28
C GLU A 118 8.65 -5.89 99.39
N ASN A 119 9.95 -5.86 99.02
CA ASN A 119 11.00 -5.54 100.01
C ASN A 119 11.83 -4.32 99.61
N GLY A 120 11.43 -3.62 98.51
CA GLY A 120 12.13 -2.45 97.97
C GLY A 120 13.56 -2.73 97.49
N ARG A 121 13.95 -3.99 97.27
CA ARG A 121 15.28 -4.35 96.78
C ARG A 121 15.42 -4.23 95.28
N ILE A 122 16.51 -3.65 94.89
CA ILE A 122 16.90 -3.59 93.47
C ILE A 122 18.27 -4.28 93.30
N PHE A 123 18.41 -5.07 92.25
CA PHE A 123 19.64 -5.69 91.75
C PHE A 123 20.01 -5.07 90.45
N THR A 124 21.28 -4.64 90.26
CA THR A 124 21.68 -3.87 89.09
C THR A 124 22.88 -4.48 88.40
N ASN A 125 22.84 -4.56 87.09
CA ASN A 125 23.96 -4.95 86.22
C ASN A 125 24.96 -3.76 86.13
N THR A 126 25.90 -3.66 87.05
CA THR A 126 26.86 -2.57 87.09
C THR A 126 27.62 -2.42 85.75
N ALA A 127 27.96 -3.51 85.09
CA ALA A 127 28.63 -3.48 83.75
C ALA A 127 27.74 -2.86 82.70
N PHE A 128 26.42 -3.09 82.69
CA PHE A 128 25.48 -2.47 81.77
C PHE A 128 25.43 -0.96 81.93
N PHE A 129 25.25 -0.47 83.16
CA PHE A 129 25.15 0.96 83.45
C PHE A 129 26.46 1.70 83.20
N LEU A 130 27.60 1.17 83.65
CA LEU A 130 28.91 1.76 83.40
C LEU A 130 29.28 1.84 81.92
N SER A 131 29.00 0.82 81.15
CA SER A 131 29.33 0.81 79.74
C SER A 131 28.52 1.84 78.93
N ARG A 132 27.43 2.38 79.49
CA ARG A 132 26.53 3.35 78.81
C ARG A 132 26.53 4.70 79.55
N GLU A 133 27.47 4.89 80.47
CA GLU A 133 27.58 6.14 81.28
C GLU A 133 26.26 6.49 82.02
N LEU A 134 25.53 5.46 82.49
CA LEU A 134 24.28 5.60 83.24
C LEU A 134 24.53 5.37 84.70
N ASP A 135 23.77 6.08 85.52
CA ASP A 135 23.77 5.83 86.96
C ASP A 135 22.82 4.66 87.37
N ALA A 136 23.30 3.65 88.10
CA ALA A 136 22.49 2.50 88.50
C ALA A 136 21.30 2.86 89.37
N ASP A 137 21.38 3.94 90.12
CA ASP A 137 20.28 4.43 91.00
C ASP A 137 19.10 4.97 90.18
N THR A 138 19.33 5.33 88.93
CA THR A 138 18.26 5.70 87.93
C THR A 138 17.26 4.57 87.77
N ALA A 139 17.66 3.30 87.81
CA ALA A 139 16.74 2.16 87.64
C ALA A 139 15.71 2.09 88.78
N LEU A 140 16.08 2.37 90.05
CA LEU A 140 15.15 2.41 91.12
C LEU A 140 14.16 3.59 90.94
N THR A 141 14.69 4.76 90.57
CA THR A 141 13.88 5.96 90.33
C THR A 141 12.83 5.69 89.21
N TYR A 142 13.20 4.96 88.18
CA TYR A 142 12.28 4.60 87.14
C TYR A 142 11.15 3.69 87.59
N PHE A 143 11.45 2.62 88.37
CA PHE A 143 10.44 1.69 88.82
C PHE A 143 9.48 2.30 89.83
N LEU A 144 9.96 3.22 90.73
CA LEU A 144 9.14 3.92 91.68
C LEU A 144 8.16 4.95 91.04
N GLN A 145 8.34 5.30 89.81
CA GLN A 145 7.40 6.17 89.06
C GLN A 145 6.23 5.42 88.44
N ASP A 146 6.29 4.09 88.33
CA ASP A 146 5.34 3.24 87.60
C ASP A 146 4.53 2.32 88.51
N ASP A 147 4.04 2.85 89.67
CA ASP A 147 3.21 2.10 90.64
C ASP A 147 1.99 1.41 90.02
N GLU A 148 1.38 2.02 88.98
CA GLU A 148 0.25 1.45 88.24
C GLU A 148 0.60 0.12 87.52
N MET A 149 1.79 0.02 86.95
CA MET A 149 2.24 -1.19 86.24
C MET A 149 2.62 -2.29 87.27
N LEU A 150 3.17 -1.92 88.36
CA LEU A 150 3.45 -2.87 89.45
C LEU A 150 2.15 -3.45 90.01
N GLU A 151 1.11 -2.65 90.20
CA GLU A 151 -0.22 -3.09 90.64
C GLU A 151 -0.89 -4.03 89.61
N LYS A 152 -0.85 -3.68 88.30
CA LYS A 152 -1.33 -4.56 87.28
C LYS A 152 -0.61 -5.90 87.20
N ALA A 153 0.70 -5.89 87.40
CA ALA A 153 1.50 -7.12 87.46
C ALA A 153 1.13 -7.96 88.70
N ALA A 154 0.90 -7.36 89.87
CA ALA A 154 0.42 -8.05 91.05
C ALA A 154 -0.95 -8.70 90.91
N ASN A 155 -1.80 -8.10 89.99
CA ASN A 155 -3.11 -8.63 89.61
C ASN A 155 -3.05 -9.72 88.50
N GLY A 156 -1.84 -10.16 88.13
CA GLY A 156 -1.64 -11.27 87.21
C GLY A 156 -1.43 -10.87 85.71
N TYR A 157 -1.29 -9.58 85.40
CA TYR A 157 -1.03 -9.13 84.03
C TYR A 157 0.46 -8.94 83.79
N ILE A 158 0.89 -9.32 82.57
CA ILE A 158 2.26 -9.01 82.07
C ILE A 158 2.19 -7.71 81.30
N GLU A 159 2.88 -6.68 81.76
CA GLU A 159 2.95 -5.40 81.13
C GLU A 159 4.39 -5.13 80.63
N ILE A 160 4.50 -4.63 79.38
CA ILE A 160 5.78 -4.29 78.76
C ILE A 160 5.74 -2.85 78.31
N GLN A 161 6.75 -2.08 78.66
CA GLN A 161 6.86 -0.68 78.28
C GLN A 161 8.21 -0.38 77.66
N ASN A 162 8.26 0.65 76.84
CA ASN A 162 9.49 1.17 76.26
C ASN A 162 10.13 2.19 77.23
N ALA A 163 11.16 1.77 77.91
CA ALA A 163 11.92 2.62 78.88
C ALA A 163 13.03 3.42 78.17
N SER A 164 13.23 3.27 76.87
CA SER A 164 14.32 3.90 76.17
C SER A 164 14.32 5.41 76.22
N VAL A 165 13.15 6.04 76.34
CA VAL A 165 13.00 7.50 76.51
C VAL A 165 13.64 7.97 77.78
N PHE A 166 13.51 7.20 78.85
CA PHE A 166 14.04 7.55 80.18
C PHE A 166 15.56 7.32 80.27
N PHE A 167 16.03 6.19 79.74
CA PHE A 167 17.45 5.80 79.82
C PHE A 167 18.31 6.31 78.67
N ASN A 168 17.72 6.89 77.63
CA ASN A 168 18.39 7.33 76.41
C ASN A 168 19.23 6.22 75.71
N VAL A 169 18.87 4.95 75.96
CA VAL A 169 19.39 3.74 75.30
C VAL A 169 18.23 2.76 75.14
N PRO A 170 18.29 1.84 74.08
CA PRO A 170 17.20 0.90 73.85
C PRO A 170 17.00 -0.07 75.03
N VAL A 171 15.98 0.15 75.86
CA VAL A 171 15.66 -0.64 77.04
C VAL A 171 14.14 -0.85 77.16
N LEU A 172 13.75 -2.07 77.39
CA LEU A 172 12.38 -2.43 77.70
C LEU A 172 12.24 -2.68 79.20
N SER A 173 11.14 -2.25 79.83
CA SER A 173 10.77 -2.61 81.19
C SER A 173 9.67 -3.66 81.14
N PHE A 174 9.84 -4.68 81.98
CA PHE A 174 8.92 -5.78 82.13
C PHE A 174 8.36 -5.76 83.54
N PHE A 175 7.06 -5.86 83.66
CA PHE A 175 6.33 -6.01 84.94
C PHE A 175 5.54 -7.32 84.85
N TYR A 176 5.84 -8.30 85.69
CA TYR A 176 5.16 -9.59 85.61
C TYR A 176 4.81 -10.19 86.97
N PRO A 177 3.76 -11.02 86.98
CA PRO A 177 3.34 -11.64 88.29
C PRO A 177 4.26 -12.76 88.72
N VAL A 178 4.49 -12.85 89.99
CA VAL A 178 5.18 -13.98 90.66
C VAL A 178 4.36 -14.43 91.82
N ILE A 179 4.51 -15.68 92.27
CA ILE A 179 3.95 -16.22 93.44
C ILE A 179 5.06 -16.34 94.50
N ASN A 180 4.98 -15.53 95.55
CA ASN A 180 5.97 -15.58 96.60
C ASN A 180 5.28 -16.03 97.89
N GLY A 181 5.68 -17.17 98.43
CA GLY A 181 5.10 -17.70 99.71
C GLY A 181 3.60 -17.94 99.70
N GLY A 182 2.99 -18.12 98.48
CA GLY A 182 1.55 -18.31 98.28
C GLY A 182 0.74 -17.00 98.04
N ASN A 183 1.41 -15.85 98.12
CA ASN A 183 0.79 -14.57 97.76
C ASN A 183 1.17 -14.11 96.40
N ALA A 184 0.24 -13.44 95.72
CA ALA A 184 0.52 -12.79 94.42
C ALA A 184 1.43 -11.58 94.70
N ALA A 185 2.53 -11.53 93.94
CA ALA A 185 3.51 -10.46 93.98
C ALA A 185 3.88 -10.04 92.62
N SER A 186 4.56 -8.92 92.45
CA SER A 186 5.08 -8.47 91.16
C SER A 186 6.59 -8.35 91.18
N VAL A 187 7.19 -8.55 90.02
CA VAL A 187 8.61 -8.29 89.78
C VAL A 187 8.71 -7.40 88.52
N ALA A 188 9.62 -6.44 88.62
CA ALA A 188 9.97 -5.65 87.44
C ALA A 188 11.44 -5.85 87.08
N PHE A 189 11.73 -5.88 85.78
CA PHE A 189 13.12 -5.90 85.29
C PHE A 189 13.31 -5.04 84.10
N LEU A 190 14.53 -4.52 83.91
CA LEU A 190 14.97 -3.82 82.67
C LEU A 190 15.74 -4.77 81.85
N TYR A 191 15.41 -4.76 80.51
CA TYR A 191 16.00 -5.58 79.49
C TYR A 191 16.61 -4.71 78.39
N SER A 192 17.92 -4.87 78.08
CA SER A 192 18.56 -4.22 76.98
C SER A 192 17.96 -4.69 75.63
N ALA A 193 17.43 -3.79 74.91
CA ALA A 193 16.80 -4.10 73.63
C ALA A 193 17.74 -3.92 72.43
N GLU A 194 19.05 -3.64 72.67
CA GLU A 194 20.00 -3.39 71.60
C GLU A 194 20.07 -4.54 70.55
N ASP A 195 20.22 -5.79 71.08
CA ASP A 195 20.27 -6.99 70.15
C ASP A 195 18.94 -7.22 69.46
N LEU A 196 17.83 -6.81 70.02
CA LEU A 196 16.52 -6.85 69.39
C LEU A 196 16.42 -5.78 68.32
N VAL A 197 16.83 -4.55 68.56
CA VAL A 197 16.87 -3.47 67.55
C VAL A 197 17.70 -3.88 66.36
N GLU A 198 18.87 -4.52 66.55
CA GLU A 198 19.69 -5.03 65.53
C GLU A 198 18.97 -6.13 64.69
N SER A 199 18.30 -7.07 65.35
CA SER A 199 17.48 -8.11 64.73
C SER A 199 16.36 -7.54 63.85
N PHE A 200 15.71 -6.48 64.34
CA PHE A 200 14.65 -5.77 63.59
C PHE A 200 15.17 -4.94 62.41
N SER A 201 16.42 -4.47 62.50
CA SER A 201 17.04 -3.62 61.46
C SER A 201 17.68 -4.45 60.35
N SER A 202 17.81 -5.76 60.50
CA SER A 202 18.52 -6.65 59.54
C SER A 202 17.79 -6.89 58.22
N GLY A 203 16.60 -6.34 57.97
CA GLY A 203 15.83 -6.47 56.74
C GLY A 203 15.89 -5.22 55.88
N SER A 204 16.43 -5.30 54.69
CA SER A 204 16.64 -4.13 53.82
C SER A 204 15.38 -3.50 53.22
N VAL A 205 14.30 -4.22 53.07
CA VAL A 205 13.08 -3.78 52.34
C VAL A 205 11.86 -3.81 53.25
N ASN A 206 11.77 -4.82 54.13
CA ASN A 206 10.68 -4.96 55.08
C ASN A 206 11.03 -4.21 56.37
N GLN A 207 10.08 -3.45 56.88
CA GLN A 207 10.19 -2.77 58.16
C GLN A 207 9.48 -3.61 59.20
N SER A 208 10.21 -3.98 60.27
CA SER A 208 9.64 -4.71 61.40
C SER A 208 9.61 -3.83 62.61
N PHE A 209 8.58 -3.98 63.44
CA PHE A 209 8.46 -3.28 64.68
C PHE A 209 7.64 -4.10 65.71
N PHE A 210 7.93 -3.89 66.97
CA PHE A 210 7.30 -4.54 68.07
C PHE A 210 6.48 -3.50 68.84
N VAL A 211 5.21 -3.80 69.09
CA VAL A 211 4.25 -2.88 69.72
C VAL A 211 3.58 -3.56 70.94
N ASN A 212 3.22 -2.74 71.92
CA ASN A 212 2.37 -3.18 73.00
C ASN A 212 0.88 -3.20 72.61
N LYS A 213 -0.02 -3.61 73.51
CA LYS A 213 -1.46 -3.67 73.31
C LYS A 213 -2.10 -2.34 72.89
N ASP A 214 -1.53 -1.21 73.35
CA ASP A 214 -2.02 0.14 72.99
C ASP A 214 -1.48 0.68 71.64
N GLY A 215 -0.61 -0.05 71.00
CA GLY A 215 -0.01 0.33 69.71
C GLY A 215 1.22 1.24 69.83
N LYS A 216 1.78 1.37 71.05
CA LYS A 216 3.03 2.10 71.22
C LYS A 216 4.23 1.24 70.85
N ILE A 217 5.21 1.85 70.22
CA ILE A 217 6.42 1.17 69.79
C ILE A 217 7.27 0.77 70.96
N LEU A 218 7.54 -0.51 71.04
CA LEU A 218 8.54 -1.07 71.98
C LEU A 218 9.91 -1.14 71.30
N ILE A 219 9.96 -1.64 70.06
CA ILE A 219 11.15 -1.72 69.24
C ILE A 219 10.73 -1.44 67.78
N HIS A 220 11.57 -0.76 67.01
CA HIS A 220 11.35 -0.50 65.61
C HIS A 220 12.66 -0.66 64.87
N SER A 221 12.59 -1.08 63.56
CA SER A 221 13.74 -1.13 62.65
C SER A 221 14.42 0.24 62.45
N ASP A 222 13.67 1.33 62.59
CA ASP A 222 14.23 2.66 62.75
C ASP A 222 14.38 2.97 64.23
N ASN A 223 15.63 2.99 64.70
CA ASN A 223 15.93 3.22 66.12
C ASN A 223 15.41 4.55 66.65
N SER A 224 15.22 5.57 65.81
CA SER A 224 14.65 6.86 66.26
C SER A 224 13.24 6.71 66.82
N LEU A 225 12.45 5.81 66.22
CA LEU A 225 11.08 5.52 66.65
C LEU A 225 11.08 4.69 67.99
N THR A 226 12.07 3.82 68.17
CA THR A 226 12.29 3.11 69.44
C THR A 226 12.62 4.12 70.57
N MET A 227 13.57 5.04 70.29
CA MET A 227 14.02 6.03 71.25
C MET A 227 12.96 7.07 71.68
N SER A 228 11.98 7.30 70.76
CA SER A 228 10.86 8.24 71.06
C SER A 228 9.62 7.54 71.56
N ALA A 229 9.60 6.21 71.71
CA ALA A 229 8.41 5.41 72.03
C ALA A 229 7.18 5.84 71.22
N ALA A 230 7.37 5.99 69.90
CA ALA A 230 6.36 6.55 69.03
C ALA A 230 5.02 5.80 69.10
N ASP A 231 3.93 6.54 68.97
CA ASP A 231 2.56 5.98 68.97
C ASP A 231 2.10 5.63 67.57
N GLU A 232 2.02 4.35 67.27
CA GLU A 232 1.55 3.80 66.00
C GLU A 232 0.10 3.25 66.05
N SER A 233 -0.65 3.58 67.14
CA SER A 233 -2.06 3.13 67.32
C SER A 233 -2.96 3.56 66.14
N SER A 234 -2.60 4.62 65.40
CA SER A 234 -3.34 5.10 64.23
C SER A 234 -3.03 4.32 62.93
N ASN A 235 -1.97 3.50 62.94
CA ASN A 235 -1.58 2.69 61.79
C ASN A 235 -2.61 1.59 61.52
N PRO A 236 -3.11 1.44 60.28
CA PRO A 236 -4.16 0.47 59.98
C PRO A 236 -3.79 -0.98 60.33
N ILE A 237 -2.53 -1.39 60.18
CA ILE A 237 -2.11 -2.75 60.53
C ILE A 237 -2.08 -2.96 62.03
N VAL A 238 -1.76 -1.92 62.83
CA VAL A 238 -1.82 -1.97 64.26
C VAL A 238 -3.27 -2.10 64.75
N LYS A 239 -4.19 -1.33 64.20
CA LYS A 239 -5.63 -1.49 64.44
C LYS A 239 -6.14 -2.86 64.11
N ALA A 240 -5.75 -3.38 62.88
CA ALA A 240 -6.11 -4.73 62.47
C ALA A 240 -5.58 -5.79 63.48
N MET A 241 -4.40 -5.60 64.04
CA MET A 241 -3.85 -6.44 65.08
C MET A 241 -4.67 -6.39 66.35
N GLN A 242 -5.05 -5.18 66.82
CA GLN A 242 -5.86 -4.96 68.09
C GLN A 242 -7.26 -5.58 67.90
N GLU A 243 -7.92 -5.43 66.73
CA GLU A 243 -9.28 -5.89 66.55
C GLU A 243 -9.36 -7.38 66.18
N SER A 244 -8.27 -7.99 65.68
CA SER A 244 -8.26 -9.37 65.26
C SER A 244 -8.24 -10.37 66.46
N PRO A 245 -9.11 -11.38 66.43
CA PRO A 245 -9.04 -12.47 67.38
C PRO A 245 -7.91 -13.47 67.07
N ALA A 246 -7.33 -13.40 65.85
CA ALA A 246 -6.27 -14.30 65.41
C ALA A 246 -4.90 -13.88 65.98
N ASN A 247 -4.07 -14.86 66.28
CA ASN A 247 -2.70 -14.62 66.79
C ASN A 247 -1.76 -14.15 65.64
N ASN A 248 -2.07 -14.44 64.38
CA ASN A 248 -1.34 -13.95 63.22
C ASN A 248 -2.29 -13.66 62.11
N SER A 249 -1.99 -12.64 61.33
CA SER A 249 -2.73 -12.33 60.10
C SER A 249 -1.85 -11.45 59.20
N GLN A 250 -2.25 -11.40 57.96
CA GLN A 250 -1.65 -10.54 56.95
C GLN A 250 -2.76 -9.81 56.16
N SER A 251 -2.54 -8.54 55.91
CA SER A 251 -3.46 -7.74 55.10
C SER A 251 -2.73 -6.67 54.32
N THR A 252 -3.32 -6.29 53.18
CA THR A 252 -2.91 -5.10 52.44
C THR A 252 -3.71 -3.91 52.94
N TYR A 253 -3.05 -2.79 53.19
CA TYR A 253 -3.67 -1.59 53.74
C TYR A 253 -3.09 -0.32 53.10
N HIS A 254 -3.82 0.79 53.27
CA HIS A 254 -3.37 2.10 52.78
C HIS A 254 -3.10 3.02 53.97
N THR A 255 -1.98 3.71 53.92
CA THR A 255 -1.63 4.77 54.87
C THR A 255 -2.37 6.07 54.54
N LYS A 256 -2.33 7.06 55.43
CA LYS A 256 -3.04 8.34 55.26
C LYS A 256 -2.59 9.12 54.02
N ASP A 257 -1.39 8.92 53.56
CA ASP A 257 -0.83 9.49 52.30
C ASP A 257 -1.24 8.72 51.03
N GLY A 258 -2.03 7.65 51.19
CA GLY A 258 -2.50 6.83 50.05
C GLY A 258 -1.54 5.74 49.61
N SER A 259 -0.38 5.58 50.26
CA SER A 259 0.58 4.52 49.95
C SER A 259 0.06 3.15 50.38
N GLU A 260 0.19 2.16 49.48
CA GLU A 260 -0.23 0.78 49.76
C GLU A 260 0.92 -0.03 50.36
N TYR A 261 0.62 -0.74 51.45
CA TYR A 261 1.54 -1.62 52.16
C TYR A 261 0.96 -3.01 52.33
N ILE A 262 1.84 -4.01 52.33
CA ILE A 262 1.55 -5.36 52.76
C ILE A 262 2.04 -5.47 54.20
N GLY A 263 1.15 -5.73 55.16
CA GLY A 263 1.47 -5.85 56.59
C GLY A 263 1.10 -7.22 57.11
N ALA A 264 1.97 -7.77 57.95
CA ALA A 264 1.73 -8.98 58.70
C ALA A 264 1.96 -8.70 60.18
N PHE A 265 1.15 -9.28 61.01
CA PHE A 265 1.37 -9.24 62.47
C PHE A 265 1.34 -10.64 63.08
N ARG A 266 2.08 -10.82 64.18
CA ARG A 266 2.00 -11.98 65.06
C ARG A 266 2.03 -11.54 66.50
N LYS A 267 0.99 -11.90 67.26
CA LYS A 267 0.89 -11.67 68.70
C LYS A 267 1.80 -12.62 69.45
N LEU A 268 2.46 -12.13 70.48
CA LEU A 268 3.28 -12.94 71.34
C LEU A 268 2.42 -13.56 72.42
N SER A 269 2.95 -14.61 73.09
CA SER A 269 2.24 -15.34 74.12
C SER A 269 2.11 -14.59 75.49
N PHE A 270 2.65 -13.40 75.57
CA PHE A 270 2.67 -12.57 76.75
C PHE A 270 2.39 -11.09 76.47
N GLY A 271 1.78 -10.40 77.43
CA GLY A 271 1.64 -8.94 77.41
C GLY A 271 0.81 -8.34 76.29
N ASP A 272 -0.02 -9.13 75.63
CA ASP A 272 -0.82 -8.71 74.47
C ASP A 272 -0.05 -7.89 73.43
N CYS A 273 1.25 -8.11 73.30
CA CYS A 273 2.18 -7.45 72.41
C CYS A 273 2.23 -8.18 71.11
N ALA A 274 2.64 -7.49 69.99
CA ALA A 274 2.78 -8.08 68.70
C ALA A 274 3.99 -7.56 67.93
N VAL A 275 4.58 -8.43 67.16
CA VAL A 275 5.56 -8.05 66.15
C VAL A 275 4.81 -7.85 64.79
N ILE A 276 5.06 -6.70 64.19
CA ILE A 276 4.47 -6.30 62.91
C ILE A 276 5.60 -6.14 61.90
N THR A 277 5.38 -6.64 60.67
CA THR A 277 6.31 -6.47 59.57
C THR A 277 5.55 -5.92 58.36
N THR A 278 6.06 -4.85 57.79
CA THR A 278 5.42 -4.15 56.67
C THR A 278 6.38 -3.98 55.50
N VAL A 279 5.86 -3.98 54.29
CA VAL A 279 6.60 -3.68 53.07
C VAL A 279 5.75 -2.83 52.11
N SER A 280 6.33 -1.79 51.54
CA SER A 280 5.65 -0.94 50.58
C SER A 280 5.46 -1.68 49.24
N THR A 281 4.20 -1.78 48.79
CA THR A 281 3.86 -2.34 47.47
C THR A 281 4.58 -1.57 46.34
N TYR A 282 4.82 -0.28 46.53
CA TYR A 282 5.55 0.53 45.55
C TYR A 282 6.99 0.01 45.35
N ILE A 283 7.70 -0.27 46.45
CA ILE A 283 9.09 -0.78 46.38
C ILE A 283 9.11 -2.19 45.80
N VAL A 284 8.20 -3.05 46.23
CA VAL A 284 8.06 -4.42 45.74
C VAL A 284 7.85 -4.45 44.22
N LEU A 285 7.00 -3.54 43.67
CA LEU A 285 6.67 -3.50 42.28
C LEU A 285 7.60 -2.60 41.44
N GLU A 286 8.59 -1.96 42.01
CA GLU A 286 9.50 -1.06 41.30
C GLU A 286 10.27 -1.81 40.20
N GLY A 287 10.76 -3.00 40.48
CA GLY A 287 11.43 -3.87 39.53
C GLY A 287 10.51 -4.29 38.35
N VAL A 288 9.24 -4.55 38.70
CA VAL A 288 8.22 -4.89 37.68
C VAL A 288 7.94 -3.69 36.74
N ARG A 289 7.77 -2.49 37.32
CA ARG A 289 7.55 -1.26 36.54
C ARG A 289 8.72 -0.97 35.60
N THR A 290 9.94 -1.11 36.10
CA THR A 290 11.15 -0.90 35.31
C THR A 290 11.25 -1.91 34.17
N THR A 291 10.97 -3.19 34.46
CA THR A 291 10.96 -4.27 33.50
C THR A 291 9.84 -4.05 32.44
N THR A 292 8.64 -3.69 32.87
CA THR A 292 7.52 -3.38 31.98
C THR A 292 7.85 -2.22 31.04
N ARG A 293 8.44 -1.13 31.56
CA ARG A 293 8.87 0.00 30.74
C ARG A 293 9.91 -0.40 29.71
N ARG A 294 10.88 -1.22 30.07
CA ARG A 294 11.88 -1.77 29.13
C ARG A 294 11.24 -2.65 28.06
N ASN A 295 10.31 -3.51 28.45
CA ASN A 295 9.57 -4.36 27.51
C ASN A 295 8.74 -3.55 26.52
N ILE A 296 8.13 -2.44 26.94
CA ILE A 296 7.42 -1.52 26.06
C ILE A 296 8.38 -0.92 25.02
N TYR A 297 9.58 -0.46 25.41
CA TYR A 297 10.56 0.08 24.46
C TYR A 297 11.03 -0.98 23.46
N ILE A 298 11.27 -2.21 23.91
CA ILE A 298 11.63 -3.34 23.04
C ILE A 298 10.49 -3.62 22.06
N SER A 299 9.24 -3.67 22.53
CA SER A 299 8.05 -3.90 21.69
C SER A 299 7.88 -2.81 20.62
N ILE A 300 8.09 -1.54 20.97
CA ILE A 300 8.05 -0.42 20.02
C ILE A 300 9.16 -0.57 18.97
N THR A 301 10.35 -0.94 19.38
CA THR A 301 11.49 -1.14 18.45
C THR A 301 11.22 -2.29 17.48
N ILE A 302 10.70 -3.41 17.98
CA ILE A 302 10.33 -4.57 17.15
C ILE A 302 9.20 -4.18 16.18
N LEU A 303 8.20 -3.44 16.64
CA LEU A 303 7.09 -2.95 15.82
C LEU A 303 7.59 -2.04 14.68
N ALA A 304 8.50 -1.11 14.99
CA ALA A 304 9.09 -0.22 13.98
C ALA A 304 9.87 -1.01 12.92
N LEU A 305 10.67 -1.99 13.35
CA LEU A 305 11.42 -2.87 12.44
C LEU A 305 10.47 -3.73 11.59
N ALA A 306 9.42 -4.29 12.20
CA ALA A 306 8.41 -5.06 11.51
C ALA A 306 7.69 -4.24 10.44
N ILE A 307 7.26 -3.00 10.75
CA ILE A 307 6.64 -2.09 9.78
C ILE A 307 7.58 -1.81 8.59
N LEU A 308 8.86 -1.61 8.85
CA LEU A 308 9.86 -1.39 7.80
C LEU A 308 9.97 -2.61 6.87
N ILE A 309 10.06 -3.81 7.42
CA ILE A 309 10.12 -5.06 6.65
C ILE A 309 8.83 -5.25 5.84
N ILE A 310 7.67 -5.05 6.47
CA ILE A 310 6.36 -5.16 5.83
C ILE A 310 6.22 -4.16 4.68
N TYR A 311 6.73 -2.93 4.86
CA TYR A 311 6.73 -1.92 3.80
C TYR A 311 7.51 -2.37 2.57
N PHE A 312 8.75 -2.88 2.73
CA PHE A 312 9.54 -3.37 1.60
C PHE A 312 8.91 -4.60 0.94
N PHE A 313 8.39 -5.53 1.74
CA PHE A 313 7.71 -6.71 1.22
C PHE A 313 6.43 -6.33 0.44
N SER A 314 5.60 -5.48 1.00
CA SER A 314 4.39 -4.98 0.36
C SER A 314 4.69 -4.23 -0.94
N LYS A 315 5.74 -3.40 -0.98
CA LYS A 315 6.19 -2.71 -2.18
C LYS A 315 6.68 -3.69 -3.24
N SER A 316 7.42 -4.73 -2.84
CA SER A 316 7.92 -5.78 -3.73
C SER A 316 6.80 -6.56 -4.41
N LEU A 317 5.67 -6.77 -3.75
CA LEU A 317 4.50 -7.45 -4.32
C LEU A 317 3.58 -6.50 -5.11
N SER A 318 3.27 -5.35 -4.53
CA SER A 318 2.26 -4.44 -5.08
C SER A 318 2.74 -3.70 -6.33
N GLN A 319 4.02 -3.35 -6.43
CA GLN A 319 4.53 -2.57 -7.55
C GLN A 319 4.49 -3.32 -8.89
N PRO A 320 4.95 -4.58 -9.01
CA PRO A 320 4.82 -5.34 -10.25
C PRO A 320 3.37 -5.58 -10.65
N LEU A 321 2.47 -5.86 -9.69
CA LEU A 321 1.04 -6.03 -9.98
C LEU A 321 0.40 -4.76 -10.55
N LYS A 322 0.77 -3.58 -10.06
CA LYS A 322 0.32 -2.31 -10.62
C LYS A 322 0.79 -2.11 -12.06
N VAL A 323 2.04 -2.47 -12.36
CA VAL A 323 2.58 -2.40 -13.72
C VAL A 323 1.85 -3.38 -14.63
N LEU A 324 1.63 -4.63 -14.19
CA LEU A 324 0.86 -5.62 -14.96
C LEU A 324 -0.57 -5.15 -15.23
N THR A 325 -1.25 -4.58 -14.22
CA THR A 325 -2.58 -4.00 -14.41
C THR A 325 -2.58 -2.89 -15.46
N ALA A 326 -1.56 -2.02 -15.45
CA ALA A 326 -1.43 -0.97 -16.46
C ALA A 326 -1.18 -1.55 -17.86
N ILE A 327 -0.34 -2.59 -17.97
CA ILE A 327 -0.08 -3.29 -19.24
C ILE A 327 -1.36 -3.92 -19.79
N VAL A 328 -2.10 -4.65 -18.95
CA VAL A 328 -3.37 -5.29 -19.37
C VAL A 328 -4.39 -4.23 -19.83
N ASN A 329 -4.47 -3.11 -19.13
CA ASN A 329 -5.35 -2.01 -19.57
C ASN A 329 -4.91 -1.41 -20.92
N GLU A 330 -3.61 -1.23 -21.16
CA GLU A 330 -3.12 -0.78 -22.47
C GLU A 330 -3.42 -1.81 -23.57
N ILE A 331 -3.25 -3.10 -23.29
CA ILE A 331 -3.64 -4.18 -24.22
C ILE A 331 -5.14 -4.11 -24.51
N ASN A 332 -5.99 -3.93 -23.51
CA ASN A 332 -7.44 -3.76 -23.68
C ASN A 332 -7.81 -2.49 -24.46
N ASP A 333 -6.99 -1.44 -24.39
CA ASP A 333 -7.13 -0.23 -25.20
C ASP A 333 -6.58 -0.42 -26.63
N GLY A 334 -6.04 -1.61 -26.95
CA GLY A 334 -5.46 -1.94 -28.26
C GLY A 334 -4.04 -1.43 -28.47
N ASN A 335 -3.35 -1.02 -27.41
CA ASN A 335 -1.94 -0.65 -27.47
C ASN A 335 -1.05 -1.85 -27.12
N PHE A 336 -0.67 -2.61 -28.15
CA PHE A 336 0.20 -3.79 -28.00
C PHE A 336 1.70 -3.45 -27.96
N ASN A 337 2.09 -2.21 -28.26
CA ASN A 337 3.49 -1.75 -28.27
C ASN A 337 3.86 -0.99 -26.98
N THR A 338 3.32 -1.41 -25.83
CA THR A 338 3.63 -0.77 -24.55
C THR A 338 5.08 -1.03 -24.13
N GLU A 339 5.78 0.02 -23.73
CA GLU A 339 7.15 -0.06 -23.18
C GLU A 339 7.17 -0.47 -21.69
N LEU A 340 6.00 -0.61 -21.05
CA LEU A 340 5.88 -0.90 -19.61
C LEU A 340 6.45 -2.26 -19.22
N PHE A 341 6.59 -3.21 -20.16
CA PHE A 341 7.27 -4.49 -19.90
C PHE A 341 8.72 -4.32 -19.49
N GLY A 342 9.40 -3.26 -19.94
CA GLY A 342 10.76 -2.94 -19.49
C GLY A 342 10.87 -2.56 -18.03
N GLU A 343 9.77 -2.21 -17.35
CA GLU A 343 9.72 -1.93 -15.91
C GLU A 343 9.58 -3.21 -15.05
N LEU A 344 9.22 -4.34 -15.66
CA LEU A 344 9.14 -5.64 -14.98
C LEU A 344 10.51 -6.29 -14.93
N LYS A 345 10.91 -6.78 -13.75
CA LYS A 345 12.16 -7.52 -13.60
C LYS A 345 12.02 -8.92 -14.19
N ASP A 346 12.67 -9.20 -15.32
CA ASP A 346 12.61 -10.48 -16.06
C ASP A 346 13.11 -11.70 -15.27
N LYS A 347 13.76 -11.50 -14.11
CA LYS A 347 14.40 -12.57 -13.32
C LYS A 347 13.53 -13.10 -12.17
N ARG A 348 12.28 -12.70 -12.10
CA ARG A 348 11.39 -13.14 -11.02
C ARG A 348 10.93 -14.58 -11.27
N LYS A 349 11.05 -15.45 -10.23
CA LYS A 349 10.75 -16.89 -10.33
C LYS A 349 9.46 -17.28 -9.57
N ASP A 350 8.71 -16.32 -9.06
CA ASP A 350 7.44 -16.53 -8.37
C ASP A 350 6.25 -16.40 -9.32
N GLU A 351 5.03 -16.51 -8.78
CA GLU A 351 3.76 -16.44 -9.52
C GLU A 351 3.61 -15.13 -10.30
N ILE A 352 4.14 -14.02 -9.76
CA ILE A 352 4.12 -12.73 -10.44
C ILE A 352 5.05 -12.76 -11.67
N GLY A 353 6.18 -13.45 -11.58
CA GLY A 353 7.08 -13.65 -12.70
C GLY A 353 6.45 -14.50 -13.80
N VAL A 354 5.74 -15.58 -13.43
CA VAL A 354 4.97 -16.40 -14.39
C VAL A 354 3.87 -15.58 -15.05
N LEU A 355 3.09 -14.81 -14.28
CA LEU A 355 2.04 -13.95 -14.80
C LEU A 355 2.59 -12.90 -15.78
N ALA A 356 3.72 -12.28 -15.46
CA ALA A 356 4.38 -11.30 -16.32
C ALA A 356 4.80 -11.93 -17.67
N LYS A 357 5.36 -13.15 -17.65
CA LYS A 357 5.75 -13.89 -18.84
C LYS A 357 4.55 -14.28 -19.69
N SER A 358 3.48 -14.78 -19.06
CA SER A 358 2.23 -15.13 -19.77
C SER A 358 1.60 -13.90 -20.43
N THR A 359 1.48 -12.79 -19.71
CA THR A 359 0.96 -11.53 -20.26
C THR A 359 1.82 -11.01 -21.44
N LYS A 360 3.14 -11.20 -21.38
CA LYS A 360 4.04 -10.85 -22.48
C LYS A 360 3.79 -11.73 -23.70
N ASN A 361 3.64 -13.03 -23.52
CA ASN A 361 3.34 -13.96 -24.61
C ASN A 361 1.97 -13.66 -25.25
N GLU A 362 0.92 -13.45 -24.43
CA GLU A 362 -0.40 -13.05 -24.92
C GLU A 362 -0.33 -11.77 -25.77
N ARG A 363 0.40 -10.76 -25.28
CA ARG A 363 0.61 -9.54 -26.05
C ARG A 363 1.29 -9.82 -27.41
N GLU A 364 2.32 -10.66 -27.43
CA GLU A 364 3.04 -11.00 -28.66
C GLU A 364 2.13 -11.72 -29.65
N ILE A 365 1.29 -12.63 -29.18
CA ILE A 365 0.26 -13.31 -29.98
C ILE A 365 -0.72 -12.29 -30.54
N LEU A 366 -1.29 -11.42 -29.66
CA LEU A 366 -2.24 -10.38 -30.09
C LEU A 366 -1.60 -9.38 -31.06
N ASN A 367 -0.36 -8.98 -30.84
CA ASN A 367 0.35 -8.11 -31.78
C ASN A 367 0.60 -8.76 -33.15
N THR A 368 0.88 -10.06 -33.15
CA THR A 368 1.01 -10.83 -34.42
C THR A 368 -0.35 -10.95 -35.08
N PHE A 369 -1.40 -11.24 -34.32
CA PHE A 369 -2.78 -11.30 -34.83
C PHE A 369 -3.21 -9.98 -35.46
N THR A 370 -2.86 -8.83 -34.86
CA THR A 370 -3.18 -7.50 -35.45
C THR A 370 -2.43 -7.19 -36.73
N LYS A 371 -1.33 -7.90 -37.04
CA LYS A 371 -0.64 -7.80 -38.35
C LYS A 371 -1.29 -8.65 -39.41
N LEU A 372 -1.96 -9.75 -39.03
CA LEU A 372 -2.70 -10.64 -39.93
C LEU A 372 -4.12 -10.13 -40.20
N THR A 373 -4.69 -9.35 -39.27
CA THR A 373 -5.99 -8.70 -39.43
C THR A 373 -5.81 -7.18 -39.41
N ASN A 374 -6.84 -6.44 -39.85
CA ASN A 374 -6.79 -4.99 -39.76
C ASN A 374 -6.74 -4.50 -38.33
N LYS A 375 -5.73 -3.68 -38.00
CA LYS A 375 -5.53 -3.12 -36.62
C LYS A 375 -6.76 -2.34 -36.13
N GLY A 376 -7.43 -1.60 -37.02
CA GLY A 376 -8.64 -0.83 -36.68
C GLY A 376 -9.80 -1.75 -36.33
N VAL A 377 -9.99 -2.83 -37.05
CA VAL A 377 -11.02 -3.84 -36.81
C VAL A 377 -10.74 -4.55 -35.50
N THR A 378 -9.51 -5.03 -35.28
CA THR A 378 -9.12 -5.68 -34.00
C THR A 378 -9.36 -4.77 -32.80
N GLN A 379 -8.99 -3.49 -32.88
CA GLN A 379 -9.26 -2.53 -31.82
C GLN A 379 -10.76 -2.29 -31.59
N ALA A 380 -11.57 -2.30 -32.66
CA ALA A 380 -13.01 -2.12 -32.54
C ALA A 380 -13.69 -3.33 -31.90
N ILE A 381 -13.23 -4.57 -32.20
CA ILE A 381 -13.67 -5.81 -31.56
C ILE A 381 -13.34 -5.77 -30.05
N ILE A 382 -12.08 -5.49 -29.71
CA ILE A 382 -11.63 -5.43 -28.31
C ILE A 382 -12.44 -4.39 -27.51
N LYS A 383 -12.74 -3.25 -28.14
CA LYS A 383 -13.55 -2.19 -27.51
C LYS A 383 -15.06 -2.46 -27.58
N LYS A 384 -15.48 -3.63 -28.07
CA LYS A 384 -16.89 -3.99 -28.27
C LYS A 384 -17.68 -2.94 -29.05
N LYS A 385 -17.04 -2.33 -30.06
CA LYS A 385 -17.65 -1.34 -30.95
C LYS A 385 -18.29 -1.96 -32.18
N ILE A 386 -17.85 -3.13 -32.53
CA ILE A 386 -18.42 -3.96 -33.61
C ILE A 386 -18.66 -5.38 -33.08
N ASP A 387 -19.72 -5.98 -33.57
CA ASP A 387 -20.09 -7.38 -33.35
C ASP A 387 -19.79 -8.22 -34.61
N PHE A 388 -20.19 -9.47 -34.62
CA PHE A 388 -20.01 -10.40 -35.73
C PHE A 388 -21.16 -10.36 -36.72
N GLU A 389 -22.22 -9.59 -36.47
CA GLU A 389 -23.36 -9.50 -37.38
C GLU A 389 -23.07 -8.50 -38.53
N PRO A 390 -23.55 -8.80 -39.78
CA PRO A 390 -23.41 -7.88 -40.87
C PRO A 390 -24.41 -6.71 -40.75
N HIS A 391 -23.91 -5.50 -40.99
CA HIS A 391 -24.72 -4.29 -40.92
C HIS A 391 -24.71 -3.55 -42.25
N LEU A 392 -25.88 -3.03 -42.62
CA LEU A 392 -26.01 -2.13 -43.76
C LEU A 392 -25.52 -0.73 -43.35
N LYS A 393 -24.59 -0.16 -44.12
CA LYS A 393 -23.98 1.14 -43.85
C LYS A 393 -23.78 1.95 -45.13
N ASP A 394 -23.91 3.27 -44.99
CA ASP A 394 -23.47 4.19 -46.08
C ASP A 394 -21.99 4.51 -45.85
N ILE A 395 -21.12 4.04 -46.74
CA ILE A 395 -19.66 4.09 -46.63
C ILE A 395 -19.04 4.67 -47.89
N THR A 396 -17.78 5.12 -47.80
CA THR A 396 -16.99 5.46 -48.98
C THR A 396 -15.94 4.38 -49.20
N ILE A 397 -15.99 3.78 -50.39
CA ILE A 397 -15.17 2.64 -50.79
C ILE A 397 -14.09 3.16 -51.74
N PHE A 398 -12.89 2.62 -51.59
CA PHE A 398 -11.70 2.96 -52.34
C PHE A 398 -11.07 1.70 -52.92
N PHE A 399 -10.72 1.80 -54.19
CA PHE A 399 -9.81 0.86 -54.85
C PHE A 399 -8.64 1.62 -55.42
N SER A 400 -7.44 1.03 -55.35
CA SER A 400 -6.29 1.52 -56.08
C SER A 400 -5.45 0.38 -56.65
N ASP A 401 -4.79 0.62 -57.74
CA ASP A 401 -3.94 -0.34 -58.44
C ASP A 401 -2.69 0.34 -59.04
N ILE A 402 -1.56 -0.39 -59.11
CA ILE A 402 -0.31 0.14 -59.67
C ILE A 402 -0.40 0.10 -61.18
N ARG A 403 -0.24 1.23 -61.84
CA ARG A 403 -0.26 1.32 -63.28
C ARG A 403 0.92 0.61 -63.93
N GLY A 404 0.63 -0.42 -64.74
CA GLY A 404 1.65 -1.21 -65.44
C GLY A 404 2.46 -2.14 -64.57
N PHE A 405 1.87 -2.65 -63.47
CA PHE A 405 2.55 -3.58 -62.52
C PHE A 405 3.13 -4.81 -63.22
N THR A 406 2.46 -5.37 -64.28
CA THR A 406 2.96 -6.48 -65.06
C THR A 406 4.33 -6.16 -65.68
N ALA A 407 4.48 -4.99 -66.26
CA ALA A 407 5.75 -4.55 -66.82
C ALA A 407 6.82 -4.31 -65.76
N ILE A 408 6.42 -3.80 -64.60
CA ILE A 408 7.32 -3.65 -63.43
C ILE A 408 7.79 -5.03 -62.95
N SER A 409 6.87 -6.01 -62.83
CA SER A 409 7.18 -7.38 -62.46
C SER A 409 8.14 -8.07 -63.43
N ASP A 410 7.92 -7.88 -64.73
CA ASP A 410 8.85 -8.38 -65.80
C ASP A 410 10.22 -7.68 -65.67
N GLY A 411 10.27 -6.42 -65.37
CA GLY A 411 11.50 -5.71 -65.07
C GLY A 411 12.28 -6.34 -63.90
N PHE A 412 11.61 -6.74 -62.83
CA PHE A 412 12.24 -7.47 -61.72
C PHE A 412 12.72 -8.86 -62.15
N LYS A 413 11.93 -9.63 -62.94
CA LYS A 413 12.32 -10.95 -63.46
C LYS A 413 13.60 -10.86 -64.28
N ASN A 414 13.61 -9.93 -65.23
CA ASN A 414 14.75 -9.74 -66.11
C ASN A 414 16.03 -9.33 -65.42
N ARG A 415 15.91 -8.63 -64.24
CA ARG A 415 17.03 -8.10 -63.50
C ARG A 415 17.55 -9.04 -62.43
N PHE A 416 16.68 -9.74 -61.72
CA PHE A 416 17.01 -10.53 -60.54
C PHE A 416 16.88 -12.05 -60.74
N GLY A 417 16.35 -12.52 -61.87
CA GLY A 417 16.15 -13.94 -62.14
C GLY A 417 15.37 -14.66 -61.01
N GLU A 418 15.96 -15.71 -60.44
CA GLU A 418 15.33 -16.49 -59.34
C GLU A 418 15.01 -15.69 -58.09
N LYS A 419 15.71 -14.62 -57.80
CA LYS A 419 15.47 -13.74 -56.64
C LYS A 419 14.37 -12.72 -56.86
N SER A 420 13.80 -12.64 -58.08
CA SER A 420 12.79 -11.64 -58.46
C SER A 420 11.55 -11.67 -57.55
N ALA A 421 11.08 -12.84 -57.13
CA ALA A 421 9.92 -12.98 -56.28
C ALA A 421 10.12 -12.30 -54.90
N ALA A 422 11.29 -12.46 -54.27
CA ALA A 422 11.61 -11.81 -53.01
C ALA A 422 11.72 -10.30 -53.15
N GLU A 423 12.29 -9.80 -54.25
CA GLU A 423 12.42 -8.37 -54.50
C GLU A 423 11.08 -7.71 -54.87
N ILE A 424 10.17 -8.39 -55.56
CA ILE A 424 8.80 -7.94 -55.80
C ILE A 424 8.04 -7.83 -54.46
N ILE A 425 8.17 -8.81 -53.60
CA ILE A 425 7.54 -8.77 -52.25
C ILE A 425 8.09 -7.59 -51.42
N ASN A 426 9.40 -7.38 -51.42
CA ASN A 426 10.02 -6.26 -50.72
C ASN A 426 9.50 -4.91 -51.26
N PHE A 427 9.43 -4.79 -52.57
CA PHE A 427 8.88 -3.61 -53.24
C PHE A 427 7.42 -3.37 -52.91
N LEU A 428 6.57 -4.41 -53.01
CA LEU A 428 5.15 -4.30 -52.64
C LEU A 428 4.96 -3.95 -51.15
N ASN A 429 5.76 -4.52 -50.26
CA ASN A 429 5.70 -4.20 -48.83
C ASN A 429 6.05 -2.74 -48.55
N ASP A 430 7.03 -2.14 -49.22
CA ASP A 430 7.35 -0.70 -49.06
C ASP A 430 6.20 0.15 -49.60
N TYR A 431 5.71 -0.12 -50.84
CA TYR A 431 4.57 0.56 -51.41
C TYR A 431 3.32 0.48 -50.50
N MET A 432 2.90 -0.73 -50.14
CA MET A 432 1.71 -0.95 -49.32
C MET A 432 1.84 -0.29 -47.95
N SER A 433 3.00 -0.32 -47.32
CA SER A 433 3.22 0.34 -46.00
C SER A 433 3.00 1.85 -46.12
N ARG A 434 3.45 2.49 -47.20
CA ARG A 434 3.24 3.93 -47.45
C ARG A 434 1.75 4.23 -47.68
N MET A 435 1.07 3.44 -48.50
CA MET A 435 -0.35 3.63 -48.82
C MET A 435 -1.26 3.35 -47.62
N VAL A 436 -1.02 2.25 -46.90
CA VAL A 436 -1.77 1.90 -45.69
C VAL A 436 -1.59 2.97 -44.59
N SER A 437 -0.42 3.57 -44.50
CA SER A 437 -0.21 4.71 -43.57
C SER A 437 -1.12 5.89 -43.91
N CYS A 438 -1.34 6.20 -45.18
CA CYS A 438 -2.27 7.26 -45.61
C CYS A 438 -3.72 6.88 -45.31
N ILE A 439 -4.14 5.62 -45.57
CA ILE A 439 -5.48 5.11 -45.31
C ILE A 439 -5.80 5.18 -43.80
N THR A 440 -4.95 4.61 -42.97
CA THR A 440 -5.22 4.53 -41.51
C THR A 440 -5.21 5.90 -40.84
N ARG A 441 -4.42 6.85 -41.31
CA ARG A 441 -4.37 8.22 -40.78
C ARG A 441 -5.58 9.05 -41.10
N THR A 442 -6.24 8.76 -42.21
CA THR A 442 -7.51 9.40 -42.56
C THR A 442 -8.73 8.69 -41.98
N GLY A 443 -8.53 7.64 -41.18
CA GLY A 443 -9.59 6.87 -40.54
C GLY A 443 -10.17 5.76 -41.44
N GLY A 444 -9.54 5.47 -42.56
CA GLY A 444 -9.90 4.36 -43.44
C GLY A 444 -9.45 3.01 -42.84
N VAL A 445 -10.13 1.97 -43.26
CA VAL A 445 -9.87 0.57 -42.93
C VAL A 445 -9.50 -0.14 -44.21
N VAL A 446 -8.32 -0.75 -44.27
CA VAL A 446 -7.94 -1.62 -45.37
C VAL A 446 -8.80 -2.88 -45.31
N ASP A 447 -9.51 -3.19 -46.34
CA ASP A 447 -10.32 -4.40 -46.46
C ASP A 447 -9.41 -5.59 -46.81
N LYS A 448 -8.78 -5.53 -48.00
CA LYS A 448 -7.88 -6.57 -48.50
C LYS A 448 -6.87 -6.00 -49.49
N PHE A 449 -5.87 -6.83 -49.81
CA PHE A 449 -4.96 -6.65 -50.91
C PHE A 449 -5.28 -7.71 -51.99
N GLU A 450 -5.37 -7.29 -53.25
CA GLU A 450 -5.58 -8.18 -54.41
C GLU A 450 -4.38 -7.99 -55.35
N GLY A 451 -3.28 -8.73 -55.10
CA GLY A 451 -2.02 -8.50 -55.78
C GLY A 451 -1.39 -7.16 -55.39
N ASP A 452 -1.30 -6.24 -56.34
CA ASP A 452 -0.83 -4.87 -56.14
C ASP A 452 -1.98 -3.87 -55.87
N ALA A 453 -3.22 -4.33 -55.96
CA ALA A 453 -4.39 -3.52 -55.65
C ALA A 453 -4.71 -3.47 -54.16
N ILE A 454 -5.23 -2.32 -53.73
CA ILE A 454 -5.66 -2.08 -52.32
C ILE A 454 -7.14 -1.73 -52.33
N MET A 455 -7.92 -2.50 -51.58
CA MET A 455 -9.30 -2.15 -51.26
C MET A 455 -9.34 -1.57 -49.82
N ALA A 456 -10.00 -0.44 -49.65
CA ALA A 456 -10.21 0.21 -48.36
C ALA A 456 -11.56 0.90 -48.27
N ALA A 457 -12.03 1.18 -47.05
CA ALA A 457 -13.28 1.89 -46.90
C ALA A 457 -13.28 2.80 -45.66
N TRP A 458 -14.06 3.87 -45.71
CA TRP A 458 -14.32 4.81 -44.61
C TRP A 458 -15.76 4.67 -44.19
N GLY A 459 -16.03 4.77 -42.89
CA GLY A 459 -17.34 4.62 -42.29
C GLY A 459 -17.67 3.22 -41.80
N VAL A 460 -16.87 2.20 -42.11
CA VAL A 460 -17.10 0.78 -41.77
C VAL A 460 -17.12 0.52 -40.27
N LEU A 461 -16.31 1.24 -39.48
CA LEU A 461 -16.24 1.12 -38.00
C LEU A 461 -17.15 2.08 -37.25
N ARG A 462 -18.05 2.81 -37.97
CA ARG A 462 -19.07 3.64 -37.27
C ARG A 462 -20.06 2.73 -36.57
N ASN A 463 -20.33 3.07 -35.29
CA ASN A 463 -21.37 2.41 -34.53
C ASN A 463 -22.69 3.19 -34.70
N GLU A 464 -23.22 3.18 -35.88
CA GLU A 464 -24.44 3.88 -36.26
C GLU A 464 -25.41 2.87 -36.87
N SER A 465 -26.64 2.86 -36.34
CA SER A 465 -27.75 2.13 -36.92
C SER A 465 -28.49 3.03 -37.94
N LEU A 466 -29.00 2.43 -38.99
CA LEU A 466 -29.91 3.09 -39.92
C LEU A 466 -31.40 3.01 -39.53
N ASP A 467 -31.69 2.56 -38.32
CA ASP A 467 -33.06 2.42 -37.80
C ASP A 467 -33.86 3.74 -37.82
N TRP A 468 -33.16 4.88 -37.86
CA TRP A 468 -33.78 6.19 -38.02
C TRP A 468 -34.55 6.34 -39.36
N GLU A 469 -34.22 5.57 -40.36
CA GLU A 469 -34.95 5.58 -41.65
C GLU A 469 -36.38 5.06 -41.53
N GLN A 470 -36.71 4.33 -40.45
CA GLN A 470 -38.05 3.85 -40.13
C GLN A 470 -38.91 4.92 -39.44
N LEU A 471 -38.32 6.01 -39.01
CA LEU A 471 -39.04 7.11 -38.38
C LEU A 471 -39.81 7.95 -39.43
N PRO A 472 -40.94 8.60 -39.05
CA PRO A 472 -41.64 9.49 -39.94
C PRO A 472 -40.73 10.62 -40.43
N PRO A 473 -40.64 10.86 -41.78
CA PRO A 473 -39.71 11.85 -42.37
C PRO A 473 -39.89 13.29 -41.80
N ASP A 474 -41.10 13.62 -41.37
CA ASP A 474 -41.42 14.95 -40.84
C ASP A 474 -41.08 15.11 -39.35
N SER A 475 -40.74 14.04 -38.66
CA SER A 475 -40.39 14.11 -37.24
C SER A 475 -39.09 14.88 -37.02
N ALA A 476 -39.04 15.60 -35.86
CA ALA A 476 -37.82 16.34 -35.47
C ALA A 476 -36.63 15.39 -35.24
N GLU A 477 -36.93 14.18 -34.77
CA GLU A 477 -35.91 13.14 -34.52
C GLU A 477 -35.29 12.61 -35.83
N TYR A 478 -36.15 12.28 -36.81
CA TYR A 478 -35.68 11.90 -38.15
C TYR A 478 -34.76 12.96 -38.75
N LYS A 479 -35.20 14.24 -38.76
CA LYS A 479 -34.39 15.34 -39.32
C LYS A 479 -33.08 15.52 -38.59
N LYS A 480 -33.04 15.35 -37.27
CA LYS A 480 -31.81 15.43 -36.49
C LYS A 480 -30.84 14.30 -36.78
N LEU A 481 -31.32 13.05 -36.79
CA LEU A 481 -30.50 11.87 -37.04
C LEU A 481 -29.98 11.82 -38.49
N LYS A 482 -30.85 12.14 -39.44
CA LYS A 482 -30.48 12.29 -40.86
C LYS A 482 -29.35 13.32 -41.07
N LYS A 483 -29.52 14.51 -40.47
CA LYS A 483 -28.46 15.55 -40.54
C LYS A 483 -27.15 15.09 -39.97
N SER A 484 -27.16 14.35 -38.87
CA SER A 484 -25.94 13.76 -38.23
C SER A 484 -25.33 12.71 -39.13
N HIS A 485 -26.14 11.81 -39.69
CA HIS A 485 -25.74 10.78 -40.63
C HIS A 485 -25.08 11.37 -41.89
N ASP A 486 -25.78 12.31 -42.56
CA ASP A 486 -25.27 12.98 -43.77
C ASP A 486 -23.90 13.66 -43.48
N ALA A 487 -23.75 14.27 -42.29
CA ALA A 487 -22.47 14.86 -41.89
C ALA A 487 -21.36 13.82 -41.72
N TYR A 488 -21.67 12.62 -41.22
CA TYR A 488 -20.70 11.55 -41.10
C TYR A 488 -20.29 10.98 -42.46
N VAL A 489 -21.24 10.69 -43.34
CA VAL A 489 -20.99 10.20 -44.71
C VAL A 489 -20.14 11.19 -45.48
N LYS A 490 -20.46 12.48 -45.38
CA LYS A 490 -19.68 13.56 -46.02
C LYS A 490 -18.25 13.65 -45.47
N ARG A 491 -18.05 13.52 -44.15
CA ARG A 491 -16.73 13.50 -43.55
C ARG A 491 -15.91 12.32 -44.03
N ASP A 492 -16.53 11.16 -44.17
CA ASP A 492 -15.85 9.93 -44.62
C ASP A 492 -15.43 10.05 -46.10
N ALA A 493 -16.28 10.62 -46.97
CA ALA A 493 -15.94 10.90 -48.36
C ALA A 493 -14.76 11.89 -48.47
N LEU A 494 -14.78 12.98 -47.70
CA LEU A 494 -13.66 13.94 -47.68
C LEU A 494 -12.38 13.30 -47.14
N ALA A 495 -12.47 12.43 -46.13
CA ALA A 495 -11.33 11.72 -45.57
C ALA A 495 -10.70 10.75 -46.58
N ALA A 496 -11.51 10.07 -47.37
CA ALA A 496 -11.05 9.20 -48.47
C ALA A 496 -10.33 10.00 -49.56
N ILE A 497 -10.86 11.16 -49.98
CA ILE A 497 -10.19 12.03 -50.92
C ILE A 497 -8.88 12.59 -50.36
N THR A 498 -8.89 12.98 -49.08
CA THR A 498 -7.68 13.43 -48.37
C THR A 498 -6.61 12.34 -48.36
N CYS A 499 -7.01 11.08 -48.21
CA CYS A 499 -6.11 9.93 -48.34
C CYS A 499 -5.46 9.88 -49.75
N CYS A 500 -6.25 10.04 -50.82
CA CYS A 500 -5.72 10.04 -52.17
C CYS A 500 -4.71 11.18 -52.39
N MET A 501 -4.96 12.37 -51.84
CA MET A 501 -4.02 13.49 -51.91
C MET A 501 -2.72 13.20 -51.14
N ALA A 502 -2.81 12.57 -49.98
CA ALA A 502 -1.63 12.13 -49.23
C ALA A 502 -0.84 11.04 -49.99
N MET A 503 -1.55 10.09 -50.64
CA MET A 503 -0.92 9.06 -51.48
C MET A 503 -0.19 9.68 -52.67
N ARG A 504 -0.81 10.66 -53.36
CA ARG A 504 -0.20 11.37 -54.47
C ARG A 504 1.14 12.02 -54.06
N TYR A 505 1.16 12.71 -52.94
CA TYR A 505 2.39 13.28 -52.41
C TYR A 505 3.42 12.20 -52.04
N SER A 506 3.00 11.15 -51.36
CA SER A 506 3.89 10.04 -50.93
C SER A 506 4.50 9.31 -52.10
N LEU A 507 3.76 9.14 -53.21
CA LEU A 507 4.25 8.53 -54.43
C LEU A 507 5.21 9.43 -55.20
N MET A 508 4.96 10.74 -55.29
CA MET A 508 5.94 11.67 -55.85
C MET A 508 7.27 11.63 -55.12
N LEU A 509 7.20 11.61 -53.74
CA LEU A 509 8.39 11.49 -52.93
C LEU A 509 9.12 10.16 -53.16
N TYR A 510 8.39 9.03 -53.19
CA TYR A 510 8.94 7.71 -53.52
C TYR A 510 9.62 7.71 -54.89
N ASN A 511 8.99 8.26 -55.93
CA ASN A 511 9.54 8.31 -57.25
C ASN A 511 10.83 9.15 -57.35
N LYS A 512 10.90 10.28 -56.64
CA LYS A 512 12.11 11.09 -56.52
C LYS A 512 13.23 10.31 -55.80
N GLU A 513 12.91 9.59 -54.70
CA GLU A 513 13.84 8.70 -54.06
C GLU A 513 14.32 7.56 -54.96
N ALA A 514 13.44 6.97 -55.78
CA ALA A 514 13.76 5.91 -56.72
C ALA A 514 14.68 6.40 -57.84
N GLU A 515 14.46 7.60 -58.40
CA GLU A 515 15.33 8.23 -59.36
C GLU A 515 16.73 8.49 -58.82
N ALA A 516 16.80 9.11 -57.60
CA ALA A 516 18.08 9.37 -56.94
C ALA A 516 18.85 8.05 -56.64
N PHE A 517 18.13 7.02 -56.23
CA PHE A 517 18.68 5.70 -55.97
C PHE A 517 19.23 5.05 -57.24
N THR A 518 18.45 5.05 -58.34
CA THR A 518 18.86 4.50 -59.64
C THR A 518 20.10 5.21 -60.17
N LYS A 519 20.16 6.54 -60.06
CA LYS A 519 21.30 7.34 -60.47
C LYS A 519 22.57 7.04 -59.65
N ALA A 520 22.41 6.84 -58.32
CA ALA A 520 23.53 6.51 -57.45
C ALA A 520 24.12 5.11 -57.71
N HIS A 521 23.32 4.17 -58.24
CA HIS A 521 23.70 2.78 -58.49
C HIS A 521 23.82 2.43 -59.98
N GLU A 522 23.93 3.41 -60.87
CA GLU A 522 23.97 3.25 -62.29
C GLU A 522 25.12 2.32 -62.80
N LYS A 523 26.22 2.29 -62.05
CA LYS A 523 27.40 1.45 -62.32
C LYS A 523 27.33 0.03 -61.78
N GLU A 524 26.26 -0.32 -61.02
CA GLU A 524 26.07 -1.61 -60.38
C GLU A 524 24.94 -2.40 -61.12
N PRO A 525 25.27 -3.17 -62.20
CA PRO A 525 24.24 -3.69 -63.12
C PRO A 525 23.24 -4.68 -62.50
N LEU A 526 23.49 -5.24 -61.36
CA LEU A 526 22.62 -6.24 -60.70
C LEU A 526 22.09 -5.82 -59.33
N ALA A 527 22.52 -4.68 -58.78
CA ALA A 527 22.10 -4.28 -57.46
C ALA A 527 20.93 -3.26 -57.53
N LYS A 528 19.85 -3.60 -56.90
CA LYS A 528 18.83 -2.67 -56.37
C LYS A 528 18.09 -1.83 -57.45
N TYR A 529 16.94 -2.32 -57.84
CA TYR A 529 15.99 -1.66 -58.75
C TYR A 529 14.85 -1.07 -57.93
N LYS A 530 14.59 0.22 -58.09
CA LYS A 530 13.39 0.89 -57.59
C LYS A 530 12.59 1.41 -58.77
N PRO A 531 11.46 0.78 -59.13
CA PRO A 531 10.66 1.22 -60.28
C PRO A 531 9.95 2.54 -59.95
N HIS A 532 9.71 3.34 -61.00
CA HIS A 532 8.82 4.49 -60.94
C HIS A 532 7.37 4.01 -60.85
N ILE A 533 6.58 4.53 -59.89
CA ILE A 533 5.21 4.07 -59.65
C ILE A 533 4.19 5.16 -59.96
N ARG A 534 3.11 4.77 -60.58
CA ARG A 534 1.86 5.54 -60.68
C ARG A 534 0.71 4.65 -60.26
N ILE A 535 -0.31 5.21 -59.64
CA ILE A 535 -1.52 4.48 -59.28
C ILE A 535 -2.74 5.08 -59.94
N GLY A 536 -3.78 4.28 -60.09
CA GLY A 536 -5.15 4.74 -60.25
C GLY A 536 -5.91 4.54 -58.95
N ALA A 537 -6.69 5.52 -58.53
CA ALA A 537 -7.55 5.45 -57.35
C ALA A 537 -8.99 5.77 -57.74
N GLY A 538 -9.92 4.89 -57.38
CA GLY A 538 -11.35 5.06 -57.60
C GLY A 538 -12.12 5.11 -56.30
N LEU A 539 -12.95 6.12 -56.13
CA LEU A 539 -13.78 6.32 -54.96
C LEU A 539 -15.25 6.29 -55.31
N ASN A 540 -16.02 5.50 -54.59
CA ASN A 540 -17.47 5.50 -54.67
C ASN A 540 -18.09 5.53 -53.23
N SER A 541 -19.05 6.39 -53.04
CA SER A 541 -19.81 6.44 -51.79
C SER A 541 -21.20 5.84 -51.99
N GLY A 542 -21.61 4.94 -51.12
CA GLY A 542 -22.91 4.30 -51.25
C GLY A 542 -23.14 3.24 -50.15
N ARG A 543 -24.31 2.64 -50.26
CA ARG A 543 -24.79 1.64 -49.32
C ARG A 543 -24.13 0.28 -49.61
N ALA A 544 -23.58 -0.30 -48.54
CA ALA A 544 -22.97 -1.62 -48.59
C ALA A 544 -23.19 -2.39 -47.28
N THR A 545 -23.21 -3.72 -47.35
CA THR A 545 -23.23 -4.59 -46.16
C THR A 545 -21.81 -4.74 -45.68
N VAL A 546 -21.58 -4.41 -44.42
CA VAL A 546 -20.27 -4.46 -43.75
C VAL A 546 -20.34 -5.45 -42.59
N GLY A 547 -19.42 -6.38 -42.53
CA GLY A 547 -19.38 -7.37 -41.46
C GLY A 547 -18.34 -8.45 -41.70
N PHE A 548 -18.34 -9.44 -40.81
CA PHE A 548 -17.52 -10.63 -40.95
C PHE A 548 -18.13 -11.59 -41.97
N MET A 549 -17.35 -11.99 -42.96
CA MET A 549 -17.75 -12.94 -43.97
C MET A 549 -16.66 -13.96 -44.22
N GLY A 550 -17.05 -15.21 -44.44
CA GLY A 550 -16.15 -16.31 -44.73
C GLY A 550 -16.66 -17.63 -44.21
N SER A 551 -15.76 -18.58 -44.02
CA SER A 551 -16.03 -19.85 -43.36
C SER A 551 -15.81 -19.74 -41.85
N PHE A 552 -16.24 -20.79 -41.12
CA PHE A 552 -16.00 -20.89 -39.67
C PHE A 552 -14.51 -20.80 -39.31
N ASP A 553 -13.64 -21.30 -40.19
CA ASP A 553 -12.18 -21.32 -39.96
C ASP A 553 -11.46 -20.05 -40.44
N LYS A 554 -12.08 -19.26 -41.32
CA LYS A 554 -11.50 -18.04 -41.87
C LYS A 554 -12.58 -17.01 -42.15
N MET A 555 -12.59 -15.95 -41.38
CA MET A 555 -13.46 -14.79 -41.57
C MET A 555 -12.65 -13.54 -41.88
N GLU A 556 -13.14 -12.76 -42.79
CA GLU A 556 -12.60 -11.44 -43.13
C GLU A 556 -13.66 -10.37 -42.84
N TYR A 557 -13.24 -9.26 -42.27
CA TYR A 557 -14.12 -8.10 -42.08
C TYR A 557 -14.12 -7.29 -43.37
N THR A 558 -15.18 -7.36 -44.12
CA THR A 558 -15.26 -6.84 -45.47
C THR A 558 -16.58 -6.13 -45.76
N SER A 559 -16.60 -5.44 -46.90
CA SER A 559 -17.77 -4.73 -47.41
C SER A 559 -18.24 -5.35 -48.71
N ILE A 560 -19.55 -5.55 -48.87
CA ILE A 560 -20.16 -6.14 -50.08
C ILE A 560 -21.35 -5.33 -50.52
N GLY A 561 -21.52 -5.22 -51.82
CA GLY A 561 -22.65 -4.54 -52.45
C GLY A 561 -22.28 -3.91 -53.81
N ASP A 562 -23.29 -3.42 -54.50
CA ASP A 562 -23.10 -2.74 -55.81
C ASP A 562 -22.17 -1.52 -55.72
N ALA A 563 -22.18 -0.85 -54.56
CA ALA A 563 -21.30 0.29 -54.31
C ALA A 563 -19.84 -0.10 -54.36
N VAL A 564 -19.48 -1.33 -53.89
CA VAL A 564 -18.12 -1.87 -53.90
C VAL A 564 -17.66 -2.15 -55.32
N ASN A 565 -18.51 -2.86 -56.07
CA ASN A 565 -18.23 -3.15 -57.47
C ASN A 565 -18.06 -1.87 -58.31
N PHE A 566 -18.86 -0.84 -58.03
CA PHE A 566 -18.77 0.42 -58.72
C PHE A 566 -17.49 1.19 -58.41
N ALA A 567 -17.00 1.13 -57.16
CA ALA A 567 -15.70 1.70 -56.79
C ALA A 567 -14.53 1.05 -57.57
N SER A 568 -14.55 -0.28 -57.71
CA SER A 568 -13.54 -1.02 -58.50
C SER A 568 -13.56 -0.63 -59.97
N ARG A 569 -14.76 -0.47 -60.57
CA ARG A 569 -14.88 0.01 -61.95
C ARG A 569 -14.42 1.46 -62.11
N THR A 570 -14.67 2.30 -61.10
CA THR A 570 -14.21 3.70 -61.05
C THR A 570 -12.67 3.74 -61.07
N GLU A 571 -12.03 2.84 -60.34
CA GLU A 571 -10.57 2.73 -60.35
C GLU A 571 -10.06 2.41 -61.76
N ALA A 572 -10.60 1.37 -62.41
CA ALA A 572 -10.22 0.97 -63.76
C ALA A 572 -10.41 2.10 -64.78
N SER A 573 -11.42 2.95 -64.59
CA SER A 573 -11.74 4.09 -65.50
C SER A 573 -10.73 5.25 -65.39
N ASN A 574 -9.82 5.29 -64.41
CA ASN A 574 -8.76 6.30 -64.37
C ASN A 574 -7.87 6.28 -65.64
N LYS A 575 -7.57 5.09 -66.17
CA LYS A 575 -6.71 4.95 -67.37
C LYS A 575 -7.31 5.66 -68.60
N PRO A 576 -8.56 5.36 -68.98
CA PRO A 576 -9.17 6.05 -70.09
C PRO A 576 -9.51 7.53 -69.80
N CYS A 577 -9.72 7.91 -68.56
CA CYS A 577 -9.96 9.31 -68.16
C CYS A 577 -8.68 10.13 -68.03
N GLY A 578 -7.50 9.52 -68.10
CA GLY A 578 -6.22 10.21 -67.91
C GLY A 578 -6.14 10.88 -66.48
N THR A 579 -6.49 10.13 -65.42
CA THR A 579 -6.48 10.60 -64.05
C THR A 579 -5.73 9.64 -63.15
N ASP A 580 -5.33 10.13 -61.98
CA ASP A 580 -4.82 9.30 -60.88
C ASP A 580 -5.90 9.04 -59.81
N THR A 581 -6.91 9.92 -59.71
CA THR A 581 -7.99 9.79 -58.76
C THR A 581 -9.32 10.20 -59.36
N LEU A 582 -10.27 9.27 -59.37
CA LEU A 582 -11.65 9.49 -59.83
C LEU A 582 -12.63 9.33 -58.65
N ILE A 583 -13.66 10.16 -58.66
CA ILE A 583 -14.85 10.00 -57.81
C ILE A 583 -16.08 9.82 -58.68
N THR A 584 -17.05 9.05 -58.19
CA THR A 584 -18.33 8.81 -58.88
C THR A 584 -19.29 9.98 -58.70
N GLN A 585 -20.36 9.99 -59.47
CA GLN A 585 -21.50 10.90 -59.32
C GLN A 585 -22.08 10.77 -57.88
N ASP A 586 -22.21 9.55 -57.34
CA ASP A 586 -22.72 9.31 -55.98
C ASP A 586 -21.86 10.04 -54.94
N THR A 587 -20.53 9.94 -55.03
CA THR A 587 -19.61 10.64 -54.11
C THR A 587 -19.68 12.16 -54.32
N TYR A 588 -19.76 12.62 -55.55
CA TYR A 588 -19.93 14.04 -55.86
C TYR A 588 -21.25 14.60 -55.28
N ASP A 589 -22.36 13.86 -55.39
CA ASP A 589 -23.67 14.27 -54.90
C ASP A 589 -23.71 14.46 -53.37
N ILE A 590 -22.95 13.67 -52.64
CA ILE A 590 -22.80 13.84 -51.16
C ILE A 590 -22.10 15.17 -50.86
N LEU A 591 -21.22 15.63 -51.72
CA LEU A 591 -20.37 16.79 -51.54
C LEU A 591 -20.88 18.05 -52.23
N LYS A 592 -21.78 17.90 -53.21
CA LYS A 592 -22.17 18.98 -54.19
C LYS A 592 -22.70 20.28 -53.54
N TYR A 593 -23.32 20.20 -52.38
CA TYR A 593 -23.90 21.39 -51.70
C TYR A 593 -22.81 22.30 -51.09
N ASP A 594 -21.57 21.81 -51.02
CA ASP A 594 -20.45 22.58 -50.53
C ASP A 594 -19.53 23.04 -51.71
N PHE A 595 -19.88 22.70 -52.95
CA PHE A 595 -19.11 23.12 -54.10
C PHE A 595 -19.46 24.53 -54.54
N ILE A 596 -18.45 25.35 -54.71
CA ILE A 596 -18.53 26.64 -55.36
C ILE A 596 -18.07 26.48 -56.81
N LYS A 597 -18.93 26.75 -57.76
CA LYS A 597 -18.56 26.66 -59.18
C LYS A 597 -17.53 27.72 -59.52
N CYS A 598 -16.32 27.35 -59.85
CA CYS A 598 -15.23 28.26 -60.22
C CYS A 598 -15.12 28.53 -61.72
N LYS A 599 -15.39 27.53 -62.56
CA LYS A 599 -15.42 27.56 -64.06
C LYS A 599 -16.38 26.49 -64.57
N GLU A 600 -16.62 26.43 -65.87
CA GLU A 600 -17.68 25.56 -66.47
C GLU A 600 -17.66 24.12 -65.95
N ASN A 601 -16.49 23.50 -65.71
CA ASN A 601 -16.39 22.12 -65.25
C ASN A 601 -15.49 21.97 -64.01
N ASN A 602 -15.23 23.07 -63.28
CA ASN A 602 -14.36 23.04 -62.12
C ASN A 602 -15.14 23.51 -60.85
N PHE A 603 -15.15 22.68 -59.84
CA PHE A 603 -15.90 22.89 -58.60
C PHE A 603 -14.93 22.89 -57.39
N THR A 604 -15.14 23.79 -56.47
CA THR A 604 -14.35 23.88 -55.24
C THR A 604 -15.26 23.70 -54.03
N ILE A 605 -14.88 22.81 -53.13
CA ILE A 605 -15.55 22.61 -51.85
C ILE A 605 -14.89 23.51 -50.78
N LYS A 606 -15.71 24.28 -50.05
CA LYS A 606 -15.33 24.96 -48.82
C LYS A 606 -16.11 24.35 -47.67
N PRO A 607 -15.56 23.41 -46.91
CA PRO A 607 -16.21 22.90 -45.75
C PRO A 607 -16.44 24.02 -44.71
N GLU A 608 -17.61 24.11 -44.11
CA GLU A 608 -17.90 25.00 -43.02
C GLU A 608 -16.85 24.80 -41.93
N ASN A 609 -16.08 25.81 -41.58
CA ASN A 609 -15.09 25.89 -40.50
C ASN A 609 -13.66 25.41 -40.73
N LYS A 610 -13.21 25.04 -41.96
CA LYS A 610 -11.77 24.78 -42.23
C LYS A 610 -11.38 25.17 -43.65
N PRO A 611 -10.15 25.67 -43.87
CA PRO A 611 -9.67 26.07 -45.16
C PRO A 611 -9.22 24.83 -46.00
N CYS A 612 -10.11 23.85 -46.17
CA CYS A 612 -9.88 22.71 -47.05
C CYS A 612 -10.74 22.90 -48.32
N GLU A 613 -10.16 23.48 -49.33
CA GLU A 613 -10.78 23.55 -50.64
C GLU A 613 -10.46 22.26 -51.39
N LEU A 614 -11.49 21.61 -51.97
CA LEU A 614 -11.33 20.49 -52.89
C LEU A 614 -11.67 20.96 -54.29
N VAL A 615 -10.78 20.71 -55.24
CA VAL A 615 -10.94 21.04 -56.66
C VAL A 615 -11.14 19.77 -57.44
N VAL A 616 -12.27 19.63 -58.16
CA VAL A 616 -12.60 18.52 -59.06
C VAL A 616 -13.02 19.05 -60.41
N GLU A 617 -12.79 18.27 -61.45
CA GLU A 617 -13.24 18.54 -62.82
C GLU A 617 -14.09 17.36 -63.32
N GLN A 618 -15.23 17.65 -63.95
CA GLN A 618 -16.07 16.64 -64.55
C GLN A 618 -15.39 16.10 -65.82
N ILE A 619 -15.37 14.77 -65.93
CA ILE A 619 -14.93 14.11 -67.15
C ILE A 619 -15.96 14.40 -68.27
N PRO A 620 -15.53 14.80 -69.51
CA PRO A 620 -16.44 15.32 -70.49
C PRO A 620 -17.29 14.26 -71.22
N VAL A 621 -17.17 12.98 -70.82
CA VAL A 621 -17.91 11.84 -71.41
C VAL A 621 -18.61 11.08 -70.31
N ASP A 622 -19.76 10.48 -70.61
CA ASP A 622 -20.50 9.62 -69.71
C ASP A 622 -20.12 8.16 -69.91
N PHE A 623 -20.04 7.45 -68.78
CA PHE A 623 -19.78 6.02 -68.75
C PHE A 623 -21.07 5.25 -68.56
N GLU A 624 -21.35 4.22 -69.31
CA GLU A 624 -22.47 3.32 -69.05
C GLU A 624 -22.09 2.31 -68.02
N VAL A 625 -22.86 2.29 -66.93
CA VAL A 625 -22.62 1.39 -65.78
C VAL A 625 -23.81 0.44 -65.65
N LYS A 626 -23.56 -0.85 -65.68
CA LYS A 626 -24.58 -1.89 -65.60
C LYS A 626 -25.43 -1.71 -64.33
N GLY A 627 -26.75 -1.62 -64.52
CA GLY A 627 -27.70 -1.42 -63.41
C GLY A 627 -27.82 0.01 -62.90
N LYS A 628 -26.96 0.96 -63.37
CA LYS A 628 -27.00 2.38 -62.96
C LYS A 628 -27.21 3.35 -64.13
N GLY A 629 -27.14 2.85 -65.37
CA GLY A 629 -27.23 3.68 -66.61
C GLY A 629 -26.01 4.59 -66.75
N LYS A 630 -26.20 5.73 -67.46
CA LYS A 630 -25.14 6.70 -67.72
C LYS A 630 -24.72 7.41 -66.46
N GLN A 631 -23.44 7.36 -66.14
CA GLN A 631 -22.82 7.96 -64.92
C GLN A 631 -21.70 8.92 -65.32
N HIS A 632 -21.63 10.04 -64.61
CA HIS A 632 -20.54 11.00 -64.72
C HIS A 632 -19.43 10.65 -63.72
N PHE A 633 -18.17 10.80 -64.12
CA PHE A 633 -17.02 10.75 -63.24
C PHE A 633 -16.39 12.14 -63.11
N PHE A 634 -15.77 12.36 -61.94
CA PHE A 634 -15.06 13.59 -61.67
C PHE A 634 -13.61 13.26 -61.28
N GLY A 635 -12.66 13.91 -61.99
CA GLY A 635 -11.24 13.80 -61.64
C GLY A 635 -10.89 14.73 -60.47
N VAL A 636 -10.20 14.21 -59.49
CA VAL A 636 -9.73 15.01 -58.38
C VAL A 636 -8.47 15.75 -58.76
N VAL A 637 -8.54 17.05 -58.90
CA VAL A 637 -7.44 17.91 -59.29
C VAL A 637 -6.49 18.17 -58.15
N ASN A 638 -7.00 18.71 -57.02
CA ASN A 638 -6.18 19.14 -55.92
C ASN A 638 -7.04 19.39 -54.66
N MET A 639 -6.39 19.46 -53.53
CA MET A 639 -6.93 19.94 -52.25
C MET A 639 -6.05 21.10 -51.71
N PRO A 640 -6.32 22.34 -52.12
CA PRO A 640 -5.48 23.49 -51.71
C PRO A 640 -5.28 23.68 -50.23
N GLY A 641 -6.27 23.27 -49.37
CA GLY A 641 -6.19 23.32 -47.93
C GLY A 641 -5.45 22.15 -47.28
N PHE A 642 -4.87 21.21 -48.06
CA PHE A 642 -4.13 20.08 -47.51
C PHE A 642 -2.78 20.53 -46.94
N ASP A 643 -2.58 20.32 -45.65
CA ASP A 643 -1.33 20.64 -44.93
C ASP A 643 -0.43 19.39 -44.87
N ILE A 644 0.50 19.28 -45.79
CA ILE A 644 1.47 18.17 -45.92
C ILE A 644 2.27 18.00 -44.62
N LYS A 645 2.80 19.09 -44.07
CA LYS A 645 3.62 19.06 -42.87
C LYS A 645 2.85 18.52 -41.65
N LYS A 646 1.61 18.95 -41.50
CA LYS A 646 0.72 18.48 -40.41
C LYS A 646 0.35 17.01 -40.60
N PHE A 647 0.06 16.60 -41.84
CA PHE A 647 -0.33 15.22 -42.12
C PHE A 647 0.79 14.23 -41.83
N PHE A 648 2.03 14.53 -42.21
CA PHE A 648 3.21 13.67 -42.05
C PHE A 648 4.00 13.97 -40.76
N SER A 649 3.49 14.79 -39.83
CA SER A 649 4.14 15.18 -38.57
C SER A 649 4.41 14.02 -37.58
N PHE A 650 3.99 12.82 -37.87
CA PHE A 650 4.29 11.61 -37.09
C PHE A 650 5.74 11.15 -37.23
N ASP A 651 6.33 11.41 -38.39
CA ASP A 651 7.76 11.30 -38.57
C ASP A 651 8.40 12.61 -38.08
N LYS A 652 9.21 12.52 -37.03
CA LYS A 652 9.86 13.67 -36.42
C LYS A 652 10.90 14.30 -37.30
N ASP A 653 11.45 13.49 -38.21
CA ASP A 653 12.50 13.88 -39.13
C ASP A 653 11.94 14.27 -40.50
N PHE A 654 10.59 14.23 -40.67
CA PHE A 654 9.94 14.57 -41.93
C PHE A 654 10.13 16.03 -42.31
N VAL A 655 10.69 16.25 -43.47
CA VAL A 655 10.86 17.56 -44.10
C VAL A 655 10.05 17.56 -45.42
N VAL A 656 9.24 18.60 -45.61
CA VAL A 656 8.48 18.74 -46.87
C VAL A 656 9.45 18.96 -48.01
N ASP A 657 9.39 18.08 -49.01
CA ASP A 657 10.17 18.23 -50.22
C ASP A 657 9.55 19.30 -51.14
N LYS A 658 10.34 20.27 -51.61
CA LYS A 658 9.89 21.44 -52.37
C LYS A 658 9.32 21.07 -53.73
N ASP A 659 9.85 20.03 -54.38
CA ASP A 659 9.40 19.62 -55.72
C ASP A 659 8.10 18.81 -55.59
N CYS A 660 8.03 17.93 -54.59
CA CYS A 660 6.83 17.12 -54.29
C CYS A 660 5.68 17.95 -53.74
N GLU A 661 5.95 19.14 -53.13
CA GLU A 661 4.92 20.08 -52.67
C GLU A 661 3.99 20.56 -53.75
N LEU A 662 4.42 20.46 -55.05
CA LEU A 662 3.58 20.77 -56.22
C LEU A 662 2.48 19.74 -56.48
N ALA A 663 2.50 18.58 -55.81
CA ALA A 663 1.52 17.51 -56.01
C ALA A 663 0.14 17.85 -55.42
N VAL A 664 0.11 18.57 -54.34
CA VAL A 664 -1.11 18.83 -53.57
C VAL A 664 -0.93 20.08 -52.69
N GLY A 665 -2.04 20.63 -52.22
CA GLY A 665 -2.05 21.80 -51.32
C GLY A 665 -2.02 23.13 -52.09
N PRO A 666 -1.60 24.22 -51.46
CA PRO A 666 -1.71 25.57 -52.01
C PRO A 666 -0.94 25.76 -53.35
N LYS A 667 0.11 24.98 -53.57
CA LYS A 667 0.96 25.01 -54.78
C LYS A 667 0.59 23.97 -55.79
N GLY A 668 -0.40 23.11 -55.51
CA GLY A 668 -0.83 22.03 -56.37
C GLY A 668 -1.55 22.50 -57.63
N PRO A 669 -1.85 21.55 -58.57
CA PRO A 669 -2.46 21.84 -59.86
C PRO A 669 -3.84 22.46 -59.71
N LYS A 670 -4.24 23.27 -60.69
CA LYS A 670 -5.55 23.95 -60.73
C LYS A 670 -6.52 23.31 -61.72
N THR A 671 -6.00 22.51 -62.65
CA THR A 671 -6.78 21.81 -63.69
C THR A 671 -6.31 20.37 -63.87
N LEU A 672 -7.15 19.50 -64.43
CA LEU A 672 -6.74 18.13 -64.76
C LEU A 672 -5.57 18.13 -65.77
N SER A 673 -5.52 19.05 -66.71
CA SER A 673 -4.39 19.15 -67.66
C SER A 673 -3.08 19.48 -66.97
N GLU A 674 -3.07 20.41 -65.98
CA GLU A 674 -1.89 20.69 -65.17
C GLU A 674 -1.49 19.48 -64.29
N MET A 675 -2.47 18.76 -63.74
CA MET A 675 -2.25 17.54 -62.93
C MET A 675 -1.61 16.43 -63.80
N ARG A 676 -2.17 16.20 -65.01
CA ARG A 676 -1.63 15.22 -65.97
C ARG A 676 -0.17 15.52 -66.34
N LYS A 677 0.11 16.79 -66.65
CA LYS A 677 1.46 17.24 -66.89
C LYS A 677 2.43 17.01 -65.78
N LEU A 678 1.98 17.31 -64.56
CA LEU A 678 2.79 17.12 -63.32
C LEU A 678 3.09 15.65 -63.08
N LEU A 679 2.09 14.77 -63.21
CA LEU A 679 2.20 13.33 -62.94
C LEU A 679 2.68 12.50 -64.16
N GLY A 680 2.97 13.14 -65.27
CA GLY A 680 3.38 12.44 -66.50
C GLY A 680 2.28 11.54 -67.11
N ILE A 681 1.01 11.93 -66.93
CA ILE A 681 -0.15 11.22 -67.48
C ILE A 681 -0.49 11.83 -68.82
N ALA A 682 -0.68 10.97 -69.82
CA ALA A 682 -1.04 11.43 -71.16
C ALA A 682 -2.46 12.05 -71.18
N GLU A 683 -2.66 13.09 -72.01
CA GLU A 683 -3.99 13.62 -72.27
C GLU A 683 -4.87 12.57 -73.00
N PRO A 684 -6.07 12.29 -72.50
CA PRO A 684 -6.96 11.29 -73.09
C PRO A 684 -7.60 11.80 -74.38
N ASP A 685 -7.73 10.90 -75.38
CA ASP A 685 -8.52 11.12 -76.55
C ASP A 685 -9.91 10.51 -76.30
N PHE A 686 -10.84 11.30 -75.80
CA PHE A 686 -12.19 10.84 -75.48
C PHE A 686 -13.01 10.35 -76.71
N GLY A 687 -12.59 10.60 -77.88
CA GLY A 687 -13.20 10.03 -79.09
C GLY A 687 -12.85 8.56 -79.38
N LYS A 688 -11.83 8.03 -78.69
CA LYS A 688 -11.33 6.65 -78.78
C LYS A 688 -11.46 5.87 -77.45
N VAL A 689 -11.98 6.50 -76.37
CA VAL A 689 -12.13 5.87 -75.05
C VAL A 689 -13.29 4.90 -75.10
N ASN A 690 -13.10 3.67 -74.58
CA ASN A 690 -14.22 2.78 -74.32
C ASN A 690 -15.04 3.34 -73.10
N LEU A 691 -16.33 3.56 -73.36
CA LEU A 691 -17.26 4.13 -72.42
C LEU A 691 -17.92 3.07 -71.51
N ASP A 692 -17.66 1.78 -71.72
CA ASP A 692 -18.12 0.71 -70.86
C ASP A 692 -17.14 0.50 -69.75
N ALA A 693 -17.59 0.80 -68.52
CA ALA A 693 -16.80 0.66 -67.29
C ALA A 693 -16.45 -0.81 -66.94
N GLU A 694 -17.22 -1.79 -67.41
CA GLU A 694 -16.92 -3.22 -67.25
C GLU A 694 -15.80 -3.67 -68.19
N GLU A 695 -15.84 -3.28 -69.45
CA GLU A 695 -14.79 -3.61 -70.39
C GLU A 695 -13.45 -2.97 -70.08
N ASN A 696 -13.45 -1.78 -69.46
CA ASN A 696 -12.24 -1.15 -68.98
C ASN A 696 -11.57 -1.94 -67.86
N LYS A 697 -12.36 -2.62 -67.02
CA LYS A 697 -11.84 -3.51 -65.99
C LYS A 697 -11.19 -4.78 -66.57
N ILE A 698 -11.79 -5.36 -67.59
CA ILE A 698 -11.30 -6.57 -68.24
C ILE A 698 -9.98 -6.26 -68.99
N GLN A 699 -9.88 -5.12 -69.68
CA GLN A 699 -8.68 -4.72 -70.38
C GLN A 699 -7.48 -4.45 -69.44
N VAL A 700 -7.70 -4.03 -68.21
CA VAL A 700 -6.63 -3.84 -67.27
C VAL A 700 -6.15 -5.16 -66.61
N ALA A 701 -7.03 -6.16 -66.52
CA ALA A 701 -6.67 -7.50 -66.05
C ALA A 701 -5.89 -8.34 -67.13
N GLY A 702 -5.94 -7.97 -68.33
CA GLY A 702 -5.27 -8.66 -69.46
C GLY A 702 -4.04 -7.96 -70.04
N SER A 703 -3.62 -6.81 -69.53
CA SER A 703 -2.48 -6.02 -70.11
C SER A 703 -1.31 -5.90 -69.11
#